data_89796a8ca54423fcc52b7c5d951f491c
#
_entry.id   89796a8ca54423fcc52b7c5d951f491c
#
_cell.length_a   1.000
_cell.length_b   1.000
_cell.length_c   1.000
_cell.angle_alpha   90.00
_cell.angle_beta   90.00
_cell.angle_gamma   90.00
#
_symmetry.space_group_name_H-M   'P 1'
#
loop_
_entity.id
_entity.type
_entity.pdbx_description
1 polymer ?
#
loop_
_entity_poly.entity_id
_entity_poly.type
_entity_poly.pdbx_seq_one_letter_code
_entity_poly.pdbx_strand_id
1 'polypeptide(L)'
;MQHSGLSVAFAAGTRPVGTELTASIARLMAELRELGSAAVDVTSVANPSAFARTLNDKALVVYVVPDAAGEAEHGDLREFVRAIRAVNAELPLFLFGEQLTARQLPTEVLREIEGVINAYEDTPEFVARTLQREATRYVERLAPPFFRALTNYANDGAYSWHCPGHSGGTAFLKSPAGTLFHQFFGENLLRSDVCNAVEELGQLLDHTGPVAESEARAAETFGADHLYFVTNGTSTSNKIVWNSAVGPGDIVLVDRNCHKSILHAIMLTGAIPIYLMPTRNRAGIIGPIPRSEFDPAEIRRKIEAHPFIADKTRTPRILTLTQSTYDGIVYNAAEIKRTLDGHVDVLHFDEAWLPHARFHELYRGMHAVDDRAERTERSLVYATQSTHKLLAGLSQASQILVQNAESSRLDTNIFNEAYLMHTSTSPQYAIIASCDISAEMMRGVGGHALIEEAITEAMEFRRAIIRIGDEQPEGDWWFGVWGPDTPPREGLAERSEWELTSEQTWHGFDAVDDGFTMLDPIKVTLTTPGLSTSGEFGESGIPGLVLSKYLAEHGVVVEKTGLYSLFILFTIGVTKGRWNTLIAELHRFKRLYDRDVEVREAMPEFADEHPQYAELGLRELCDRLHAAYRGFDIANLTTDIYLDAPEVALLPADAWAAMTSGRIEHIAIDDLAGRVTAVLLTPYPPGIPLLVPGERVTERIVEYLRVEAELAAQFPGFNGITHGLGTAADGTHTVACVVE
;
A
#
# COMPACT_ATOMS: atom_id res chain seq x y z
N MET A 1 -7.37 24.42 18.54
CA MET A 1 -6.03 24.20 17.94
C MET A 1 -5.22 25.48 18.04
N GLN A 2 -4.03 25.44 18.63
CA GLN A 2 -3.06 26.49 18.36
C GLN A 2 -2.60 26.26 16.91
N HIS A 3 -2.99 27.16 16.00
CA HIS A 3 -2.74 27.04 14.56
C HIS A 3 -1.27 27.32 14.18
N SER A 4 -0.34 26.69 14.87
CA SER A 4 1.09 26.80 14.59
C SER A 4 1.47 25.83 13.48
N GLY A 5 1.29 26.22 12.25
CA GLY A 5 1.75 25.41 11.12
C GLY A 5 1.31 25.86 9.75
N LEU A 6 0.07 26.29 9.60
CA LEU A 6 -0.42 26.72 8.28
C LEU A 6 -0.21 28.23 8.07
N SER A 7 0.28 28.61 6.91
CA SER A 7 0.68 29.98 6.60
C SER A 7 -0.07 30.56 5.41
N VAL A 8 -0.03 31.89 5.28
CA VAL A 8 -0.56 32.62 4.10
C VAL A 8 0.55 32.75 3.06
N ALA A 9 0.32 32.25 1.85
CA ALA A 9 1.25 32.40 0.73
C ALA A 9 0.92 33.63 -0.11
N PHE A 10 1.94 34.38 -0.50
CA PHE A 10 1.83 35.43 -1.48
C PHE A 10 2.51 35.00 -2.79
N ALA A 11 1.80 35.11 -3.92
CA ALA A 11 2.27 34.71 -5.24
C ALA A 11 2.11 35.84 -6.23
N ALA A 12 2.99 35.95 -7.20
CA ALA A 12 2.88 36.88 -8.32
C ALA A 12 3.33 36.17 -9.61
N GLY A 13 2.86 36.66 -10.76
CA GLY A 13 3.40 36.23 -12.04
C GLY A 13 4.88 36.61 -12.21
N THR A 14 5.45 36.31 -13.34
CA THR A 14 6.87 36.59 -13.65
C THR A 14 7.20 38.06 -13.87
N ARG A 15 6.19 38.92 -14.01
CA ARG A 15 6.37 40.35 -14.16
C ARG A 15 6.71 41.04 -12.84
N PRO A 16 7.55 42.09 -12.86
CA PRO A 16 7.86 42.84 -11.65
C PRO A 16 6.61 43.49 -11.05
N VAL A 17 6.46 43.38 -9.75
CA VAL A 17 5.43 44.07 -8.98
C VAL A 17 5.91 45.50 -8.73
N GLY A 18 5.04 46.49 -8.92
CA GLY A 18 5.35 47.92 -8.72
C GLY A 18 5.80 48.20 -7.28
N THR A 19 6.64 49.24 -7.10
CA THR A 19 7.25 49.60 -5.82
C THR A 19 6.21 49.91 -4.73
N GLU A 20 5.14 50.64 -5.10
CA GLU A 20 4.08 51.02 -4.16
C GLU A 20 3.24 49.79 -3.71
N LEU A 21 2.91 48.92 -4.68
CA LEU A 21 2.19 47.66 -4.38
C LEU A 21 3.04 46.73 -3.50
N THR A 22 4.35 46.65 -3.77
CA THR A 22 5.29 45.91 -2.93
C THR A 22 5.32 46.45 -1.47
N ALA A 23 5.30 47.75 -1.28
CA ALA A 23 5.24 48.34 0.06
C ALA A 23 3.91 48.08 0.77
N SER A 24 2.80 48.05 0.03
CA SER A 24 1.47 47.71 0.58
C SER A 24 1.41 46.22 1.03
N ILE A 25 1.94 45.31 0.22
CA ILE A 25 2.06 43.90 0.57
C ILE A 25 2.92 43.71 1.82
N ALA A 26 4.07 44.41 1.91
CA ALA A 26 4.95 44.29 3.09
C ALA A 26 4.24 44.73 4.39
N ARG A 27 3.40 45.78 4.34
CA ARG A 27 2.57 46.19 5.48
C ARG A 27 1.53 45.13 5.85
N LEU A 28 0.81 44.60 4.85
CA LEU A 28 -0.18 43.54 5.07
C LEU A 28 0.46 42.27 5.71
N MET A 29 1.65 41.90 5.22
CA MET A 29 2.39 40.76 5.78
C MET A 29 2.82 41.02 7.25
N ALA A 30 3.19 42.27 7.57
CA ALA A 30 3.52 42.65 8.96
C ALA A 30 2.30 42.49 9.87
N GLU A 31 1.13 42.97 9.47
CA GLU A 31 -0.12 42.81 10.22
C GLU A 31 -0.51 41.33 10.42
N LEU A 32 -0.38 40.51 9.38
CA LEU A 32 -0.63 39.08 9.48
C LEU A 32 0.29 38.42 10.51
N ARG A 33 1.57 38.82 10.57
CA ARG A 33 2.52 38.32 11.57
C ARG A 33 2.17 38.79 12.99
N GLU A 34 1.70 40.03 13.15
CA GLU A 34 1.21 40.54 14.45
C GLU A 34 -0.03 39.78 14.95
N LEU A 35 -0.88 39.32 14.02
CA LEU A 35 -2.01 38.45 14.33
C LEU A 35 -1.63 36.97 14.55
N GLY A 36 -0.33 36.62 14.50
CA GLY A 36 0.16 35.27 14.71
C GLY A 36 0.11 34.36 13.50
N SER A 37 -0.21 34.88 12.31
CA SER A 37 -0.17 34.11 11.05
C SER A 37 1.24 34.19 10.44
N ALA A 38 1.80 33.06 10.04
CA ALA A 38 3.03 33.06 9.26
C ALA A 38 2.71 33.52 7.84
N ALA A 39 3.25 34.67 7.44
CA ALA A 39 3.16 35.16 6.06
C ALA A 39 4.49 34.92 5.34
N VAL A 40 4.42 34.24 4.20
CA VAL A 40 5.60 33.90 3.38
C VAL A 40 5.81 35.01 2.35
N ASP A 41 7.07 35.33 2.06
CA ASP A 41 7.42 36.34 1.07
C ASP A 41 6.84 36.04 -0.31
N VAL A 42 6.64 37.12 -1.11
CA VAL A 42 6.04 36.99 -2.44
C VAL A 42 6.91 36.13 -3.35
N THR A 43 6.33 35.02 -3.82
CA THR A 43 7.00 34.09 -4.72
C THR A 43 6.62 34.41 -6.17
N SER A 44 7.62 34.56 -7.03
CA SER A 44 7.39 34.64 -8.49
C SER A 44 7.11 33.27 -9.06
N VAL A 45 5.96 33.12 -9.71
CA VAL A 45 5.45 31.85 -10.22
C VAL A 45 5.67 31.75 -11.71
N ALA A 46 6.72 31.05 -12.13
CA ALA A 46 6.99 30.77 -13.54
C ALA A 46 6.28 29.47 -14.03
N ASN A 47 5.99 28.54 -13.11
CA ASN A 47 5.27 27.30 -13.39
C ASN A 47 4.15 27.11 -12.35
N PRO A 48 2.90 27.44 -12.71
CA PRO A 48 1.76 27.34 -11.80
C PRO A 48 1.54 25.94 -11.22
N SER A 49 1.69 24.89 -12.03
CA SER A 49 1.49 23.51 -11.58
C SER A 49 2.54 23.05 -10.57
N ALA A 50 3.80 23.46 -10.76
CA ALA A 50 4.85 23.18 -9.78
C ALA A 50 4.63 23.95 -8.47
N PHE A 51 4.20 25.23 -8.57
CA PHE A 51 3.90 26.06 -7.41
C PHE A 51 2.72 25.51 -6.60
N ALA A 52 1.62 25.09 -7.26
CA ALA A 52 0.46 24.54 -6.58
C ALA A 52 0.80 23.38 -5.65
N ARG A 53 1.74 22.52 -6.02
CA ARG A 53 2.23 21.40 -5.21
C ARG A 53 3.02 21.83 -3.96
N THR A 54 3.47 23.07 -3.88
CA THR A 54 4.17 23.62 -2.70
C THR A 54 3.24 24.24 -1.67
N LEU A 55 1.92 24.22 -1.91
CA LEU A 55 0.93 24.89 -1.06
C LEU A 55 0.33 24.00 0.05
N ASN A 56 0.87 22.81 0.26
CA ASN A 56 0.32 21.83 1.22
C ASN A 56 0.31 22.32 2.68
N ASP A 57 1.20 23.24 3.05
CA ASP A 57 1.29 23.87 4.37
C ASP A 57 0.65 25.27 4.41
N LYS A 58 -0.14 25.62 3.40
CA LYS A 58 -0.79 26.95 3.30
C LYS A 58 -2.26 26.86 3.64
N ALA A 59 -2.73 27.85 4.39
CA ALA A 59 -4.13 28.02 4.74
C ALA A 59 -4.88 28.96 3.77
N LEU A 60 -4.14 29.73 2.98
CA LEU A 60 -4.68 30.72 2.06
C LEU A 60 -3.59 31.18 1.08
N VAL A 61 -4.00 31.53 -0.14
CA VAL A 61 -3.13 32.13 -1.15
C VAL A 61 -3.65 33.50 -1.54
N VAL A 62 -2.73 34.47 -1.59
CA VAL A 62 -2.96 35.80 -2.14
C VAL A 62 -2.16 35.94 -3.44
N TYR A 63 -2.83 36.04 -4.58
CA TYR A 63 -2.17 36.29 -5.85
C TYR A 63 -2.12 37.81 -6.15
N VAL A 64 -0.94 38.31 -6.33
CA VAL A 64 -0.68 39.71 -6.61
C VAL A 64 -0.80 39.97 -8.11
N VAL A 65 -1.74 40.78 -8.48
CA VAL A 65 -1.97 41.21 -9.88
C VAL A 65 -1.23 42.52 -10.10
N PRO A 66 -0.21 42.56 -10.97
CA PRO A 66 0.53 43.80 -11.28
C PRO A 66 -0.36 44.83 -11.96
N ASP A 67 0.06 46.12 -11.89
CA ASP A 67 -0.62 47.21 -12.56
C ASP A 67 -0.64 47.03 -14.08
N ALA A 68 -1.75 47.47 -14.71
CA ALA A 68 -2.00 47.32 -16.14
C ALA A 68 -2.13 45.87 -16.63
N ALA A 69 -2.97 45.06 -15.94
CA ALA A 69 -3.33 43.71 -16.37
C ALA A 69 -3.99 43.72 -17.76
N GLY A 70 -3.29 43.22 -18.77
CA GLY A 70 -3.76 43.04 -20.14
C GLY A 70 -4.24 41.57 -20.38
N GLU A 71 -4.68 41.28 -21.62
CA GLU A 71 -5.17 39.93 -21.99
C GLU A 71 -4.16 38.80 -21.71
N ALA A 72 -2.86 39.04 -21.79
CA ALA A 72 -1.82 38.06 -21.48
C ALA A 72 -1.81 37.66 -19.99
N GLU A 73 -2.01 38.63 -19.09
CA GLU A 73 -2.07 38.38 -17.64
C GLU A 73 -3.34 37.65 -17.23
N HIS A 74 -4.43 37.87 -17.94
CA HIS A 74 -5.65 37.06 -17.75
C HIS A 74 -5.43 35.61 -18.13
N GLY A 75 -4.53 35.31 -19.08
CA GLY A 75 -4.09 33.97 -19.43
C GLY A 75 -3.33 33.31 -18.27
N ASP A 76 -2.30 34.00 -17.78
CA ASP A 76 -1.46 33.52 -16.65
C ASP A 76 -2.28 33.30 -15.37
N LEU A 77 -3.23 34.21 -15.07
CA LEU A 77 -4.12 34.08 -13.91
C LEU A 77 -5.09 32.89 -14.02
N ARG A 78 -5.64 32.64 -15.22
CA ARG A 78 -6.49 31.45 -15.44
C ARG A 78 -5.71 30.17 -15.24
N GLU A 79 -4.48 30.12 -15.78
CA GLU A 79 -3.61 28.94 -15.62
C GLU A 79 -3.25 28.73 -14.14
N PHE A 80 -2.91 29.81 -13.43
CA PHE A 80 -2.62 29.77 -12.00
C PHE A 80 -3.79 29.23 -11.18
N VAL A 81 -4.98 29.76 -11.38
CA VAL A 81 -6.20 29.32 -10.67
C VAL A 81 -6.50 27.84 -10.99
N ARG A 82 -6.43 27.43 -12.25
CA ARG A 82 -6.64 26.03 -12.65
C ARG A 82 -5.64 25.10 -12.00
N ALA A 83 -4.37 25.49 -11.94
CA ALA A 83 -3.33 24.69 -11.31
C ALA A 83 -3.58 24.46 -9.82
N ILE A 84 -4.02 25.49 -9.09
CA ILE A 84 -4.38 25.36 -7.68
C ILE A 84 -5.60 24.46 -7.51
N ARG A 85 -6.67 24.69 -8.30
CA ARG A 85 -7.92 23.93 -8.20
C ARG A 85 -7.76 22.45 -8.60
N ALA A 86 -6.78 22.12 -9.43
CA ALA A 86 -6.44 20.75 -9.78
C ALA A 86 -5.82 19.96 -8.61
N VAL A 87 -5.19 20.64 -7.65
CA VAL A 87 -4.55 20.01 -6.47
C VAL A 87 -5.41 20.19 -5.23
N ASN A 88 -6.00 21.38 -5.07
CA ASN A 88 -6.82 21.71 -3.90
C ASN A 88 -8.00 22.62 -4.30
N ALA A 89 -9.19 22.02 -4.36
CA ALA A 89 -10.41 22.73 -4.76
C ALA A 89 -10.89 23.75 -3.71
N GLU A 90 -10.53 23.57 -2.43
CA GLU A 90 -11.08 24.35 -1.31
C GLU A 90 -10.11 25.40 -0.75
N LEU A 91 -8.87 25.45 -1.22
CA LEU A 91 -7.87 26.40 -0.71
C LEU A 91 -8.31 27.84 -0.99
N PRO A 92 -8.51 28.70 0.03
CA PRO A 92 -8.93 30.08 -0.18
C PRO A 92 -7.94 30.86 -1.03
N LEU A 93 -8.43 31.51 -2.07
CA LEU A 93 -7.65 32.29 -3.02
C LEU A 93 -8.17 33.71 -3.12
N PHE A 94 -7.33 34.70 -2.85
CA PHE A 94 -7.61 36.12 -3.00
C PHE A 94 -6.74 36.75 -4.07
N LEU A 95 -7.28 37.75 -4.78
CA LEU A 95 -6.50 38.61 -5.66
C LEU A 95 -6.20 39.92 -4.92
N PHE A 96 -4.98 40.41 -5.08
CA PHE A 96 -4.52 41.66 -4.50
C PHE A 96 -3.92 42.59 -5.60
N GLY A 97 -4.36 43.82 -5.71
CA GLY A 97 -3.87 44.75 -6.69
C GLY A 97 -4.30 46.20 -6.42
N GLU A 98 -3.93 47.16 -7.29
CA GLU A 98 -4.21 48.58 -7.03
C GLU A 98 -5.65 49.00 -7.36
N GLN A 99 -6.17 48.59 -8.49
CA GLN A 99 -7.50 48.97 -8.99
C GLN A 99 -8.21 47.83 -9.69
N LEU A 100 -8.29 46.69 -9.01
CA LEU A 100 -8.95 45.50 -9.55
C LEU A 100 -10.48 45.69 -9.50
N THR A 101 -11.14 45.51 -10.64
CA THR A 101 -12.60 45.47 -10.69
C THR A 101 -13.09 44.15 -11.29
N ALA A 102 -14.24 43.67 -10.83
CA ALA A 102 -14.84 42.43 -11.33
C ALA A 102 -15.11 42.46 -12.84
N ARG A 103 -15.25 43.66 -13.45
CA ARG A 103 -15.44 43.82 -14.90
C ARG A 103 -14.19 43.52 -15.72
N GLN A 104 -13.03 43.66 -15.11
CA GLN A 104 -11.72 43.44 -15.75
C GLN A 104 -11.22 42.02 -15.58
N LEU A 105 -11.81 41.23 -14.70
CA LEU A 105 -11.39 39.88 -14.39
C LEU A 105 -12.21 38.85 -15.18
N PRO A 106 -11.59 37.74 -15.64
CA PRO A 106 -12.31 36.65 -16.29
C PRO A 106 -13.37 36.05 -15.37
N THR A 107 -14.56 35.78 -15.89
CA THR A 107 -15.67 35.19 -15.12
C THR A 107 -15.29 33.82 -14.52
N GLU A 108 -14.46 33.07 -15.21
CA GLU A 108 -13.91 31.81 -14.74
C GLU A 108 -13.10 31.97 -13.44
N VAL A 109 -12.26 32.98 -13.38
CA VAL A 109 -11.46 33.30 -12.19
C VAL A 109 -12.32 33.78 -11.05
N LEU A 110 -13.30 34.67 -11.35
CA LEU A 110 -14.23 35.18 -10.31
C LEU A 110 -15.04 34.11 -9.61
N ARG A 111 -15.28 32.98 -10.25
CA ARG A 111 -16.00 31.84 -9.64
C ARG A 111 -15.14 31.01 -8.67
N GLU A 112 -13.84 31.14 -8.77
CA GLU A 112 -12.85 30.30 -8.10
C GLU A 112 -12.09 31.04 -6.98
N ILE A 113 -12.41 32.34 -6.74
CA ILE A 113 -11.74 33.14 -5.72
C ILE A 113 -12.72 33.58 -4.63
N GLU A 114 -12.24 33.76 -3.42
CA GLU A 114 -13.00 34.25 -2.26
C GLU A 114 -13.16 35.78 -2.29
N GLY A 115 -12.25 36.49 -2.92
CA GLY A 115 -12.35 37.94 -2.97
C GLY A 115 -11.25 38.64 -3.72
N VAL A 116 -11.48 39.93 -3.93
CA VAL A 116 -10.56 40.86 -4.55
C VAL A 116 -10.26 41.98 -3.55
N ILE A 117 -8.99 42.26 -3.34
CA ILE A 117 -8.47 43.26 -2.41
C ILE A 117 -7.78 44.36 -3.20
N ASN A 118 -8.23 45.59 -3.03
CA ASN A 118 -7.58 46.76 -3.57
C ASN A 118 -6.67 47.39 -2.52
N ALA A 119 -5.40 47.58 -2.88
CA ALA A 119 -4.32 47.94 -1.97
C ALA A 119 -4.51 49.25 -1.16
N TYR A 120 -5.39 50.11 -1.61
CA TYR A 120 -5.59 51.46 -1.03
C TYR A 120 -7.02 51.75 -0.59
N GLU A 121 -7.92 50.76 -0.68
CA GLU A 121 -9.33 50.97 -0.31
C GLU A 121 -9.60 50.62 1.18
N ASP A 122 -8.89 49.61 1.69
CA ASP A 122 -9.01 49.16 3.09
C ASP A 122 -7.67 49.30 3.84
N THR A 123 -7.74 49.34 5.18
CA THR A 123 -6.52 49.35 5.98
C THR A 123 -5.86 47.95 6.01
N PRO A 124 -4.53 47.86 6.07
CA PRO A 124 -3.82 46.59 6.17
C PRO A 124 -4.32 45.72 7.31
N GLU A 125 -4.67 46.31 8.45
CA GLU A 125 -5.18 45.62 9.63
C GLU A 125 -6.55 44.95 9.38
N PHE A 126 -7.45 45.65 8.64
CA PHE A 126 -8.76 45.09 8.28
C PHE A 126 -8.62 43.92 7.30
N VAL A 127 -7.77 44.11 6.27
CA VAL A 127 -7.46 43.09 5.28
C VAL A 127 -6.82 41.84 5.96
N ALA A 128 -5.83 42.05 6.82
CA ALA A 128 -5.17 40.97 7.56
C ALA A 128 -6.18 40.14 8.38
N ARG A 129 -7.10 40.80 9.10
CA ARG A 129 -8.16 40.10 9.87
C ARG A 129 -9.12 39.32 8.96
N THR A 130 -9.40 39.85 7.77
CA THR A 130 -10.25 39.14 6.79
C THR A 130 -9.58 37.88 6.29
N LEU A 131 -8.30 37.97 5.86
CA LEU A 131 -7.53 36.84 5.42
C LEU A 131 -7.34 35.80 6.52
N GLN A 132 -7.02 36.24 7.75
CA GLN A 132 -6.90 35.33 8.89
C GLN A 132 -8.19 34.60 9.19
N ARG A 133 -9.34 35.27 9.15
CA ARG A 133 -10.66 34.65 9.38
C ARG A 133 -10.91 33.55 8.34
N GLU A 134 -10.67 33.80 7.08
CA GLU A 134 -10.91 32.82 6.02
C GLU A 134 -9.88 31.65 6.10
N ALA A 135 -8.61 31.94 6.40
CA ALA A 135 -7.61 30.92 6.67
C ALA A 135 -8.01 30.02 7.87
N THR A 136 -8.50 30.63 8.97
CA THR A 136 -8.97 29.89 10.14
C THR A 136 -10.15 28.98 9.79
N ARG A 137 -11.15 29.51 9.08
CA ARG A 137 -12.31 28.73 8.63
C ARG A 137 -11.92 27.55 7.74
N TYR A 138 -10.95 27.75 6.86
CA TYR A 138 -10.43 26.70 6.02
C TYR A 138 -9.77 25.59 6.86
N VAL A 139 -8.87 25.97 7.79
CA VAL A 139 -8.19 25.01 8.67
C VAL A 139 -9.18 24.22 9.54
N GLU A 140 -10.22 24.88 10.06
CA GLU A 140 -11.27 24.21 10.84
C GLU A 140 -12.06 23.18 10.02
N ARG A 141 -12.21 23.40 8.71
CA ARG A 141 -12.86 22.43 7.81
C ARG A 141 -11.96 21.25 7.43
N LEU A 142 -10.64 21.44 7.43
CA LEU A 142 -9.69 20.38 7.07
C LEU A 142 -9.66 19.21 8.06
N ALA A 143 -9.97 19.46 9.34
CA ALA A 143 -9.94 18.42 10.35
C ALA A 143 -11.19 17.54 10.26
N PRO A 144 -11.07 16.26 9.87
CA PRO A 144 -12.21 15.35 9.81
C PRO A 144 -12.77 15.04 11.21
N PRO A 145 -13.98 14.48 11.33
CA PRO A 145 -14.74 14.47 12.57
C PRO A 145 -14.02 13.85 13.76
N PHE A 146 -13.46 12.65 13.62
CA PHE A 146 -12.79 11.96 14.72
C PHE A 146 -11.47 12.63 15.11
N PHE A 147 -10.63 12.97 14.14
CA PHE A 147 -9.38 13.66 14.41
C PHE A 147 -9.61 15.01 15.10
N ARG A 148 -10.60 15.76 14.67
CA ARG A 148 -10.99 17.03 15.31
C ARG A 148 -11.43 16.81 16.76
N ALA A 149 -12.30 15.82 17.04
CA ALA A 149 -12.73 15.49 18.39
C ALA A 149 -11.54 15.08 19.27
N LEU A 150 -10.66 14.21 18.77
CA LEU A 150 -9.47 13.75 19.49
C LEU A 150 -8.50 14.88 19.82
N THR A 151 -8.23 15.78 18.87
CA THR A 151 -7.36 16.93 19.12
C THR A 151 -7.95 17.93 20.10
N ASN A 152 -9.26 18.14 20.08
CA ASN A 152 -9.95 18.97 21.07
C ASN A 152 -9.82 18.36 22.46
N TYR A 153 -10.12 17.09 22.64
CA TYR A 153 -9.96 16.38 23.90
C TYR A 153 -8.52 16.44 24.43
N ALA A 154 -7.53 16.17 23.56
CA ALA A 154 -6.12 16.22 23.97
C ALA A 154 -5.67 17.61 24.45
N ASN A 155 -6.31 18.69 23.99
CA ASN A 155 -6.01 20.07 24.36
C ASN A 155 -6.84 20.60 25.54
N ASP A 156 -7.92 19.93 25.91
CA ASP A 156 -8.87 20.41 26.92
C ASP A 156 -8.33 20.37 28.34
N GLY A 157 -7.23 19.64 28.56
CA GLY A 157 -6.53 19.56 29.85
C GLY A 157 -7.33 18.80 30.93
N ALA A 158 -8.30 17.95 30.52
CA ALA A 158 -9.06 17.12 31.42
C ALA A 158 -8.18 16.10 32.15
N TYR A 159 -8.40 15.90 33.45
CA TYR A 159 -7.72 14.86 34.22
C TYR A 159 -8.35 13.50 33.95
N SER A 160 -7.62 12.59 33.31
CA SER A 160 -8.07 11.23 33.06
C SER A 160 -7.92 10.34 34.31
N TRP A 161 -9.04 9.72 34.74
CA TRP A 161 -9.09 8.69 35.80
C TRP A 161 -9.40 7.31 35.21
N HIS A 162 -9.22 7.14 33.92
CA HIS A 162 -9.43 5.93 33.14
C HIS A 162 -8.10 5.42 32.53
N CYS A 163 -8.08 4.22 31.98
CA CYS A 163 -6.95 3.75 31.17
C CYS A 163 -6.76 4.62 29.90
N PRO A 164 -5.55 4.70 29.32
CA PRO A 164 -4.33 4.00 29.71
C PRO A 164 -3.67 4.54 30.99
N GLY A 165 -2.95 3.65 31.71
CA GLY A 165 -2.37 3.96 33.03
C GLY A 165 -1.23 4.99 33.02
N HIS A 166 -0.77 5.44 31.86
CA HIS A 166 0.22 6.51 31.76
C HIS A 166 -0.36 7.91 31.96
N SER A 167 -1.70 8.05 31.98
CA SER A 167 -2.42 9.32 32.28
C SER A 167 -1.87 10.50 31.47
N GLY A 168 -2.06 10.48 30.14
CA GLY A 168 -1.57 11.53 29.24
C GLY A 168 -0.04 11.63 29.17
N GLY A 169 0.68 10.55 29.50
CA GLY A 169 2.14 10.51 29.48
C GLY A 169 2.82 10.77 30.81
N THR A 170 2.10 11.23 31.83
CA THR A 170 2.67 11.61 33.15
C THR A 170 3.43 10.46 33.80
N ALA A 171 3.00 9.21 33.64
CA ALA A 171 3.70 8.06 34.22
C ALA A 171 5.12 7.87 33.66
N PHE A 172 5.33 8.19 32.38
CA PHE A 172 6.64 8.09 31.74
C PHE A 172 7.65 9.07 32.34
N LEU A 173 7.21 10.25 32.78
CA LEU A 173 8.09 11.26 33.41
C LEU A 173 8.59 10.88 34.81
N LYS A 174 8.11 9.76 35.37
CA LYS A 174 8.50 9.29 36.72
C LYS A 174 9.78 8.44 36.72
N SER A 175 10.39 8.19 35.56
CA SER A 175 11.66 7.46 35.48
C SER A 175 12.52 7.96 34.32
N PRO A 176 13.88 7.79 34.40
CA PRO A 176 14.76 8.18 33.30
C PRO A 176 14.44 7.50 31.98
N ALA A 177 14.17 6.19 31.97
CA ALA A 177 13.79 5.45 30.76
C ALA A 177 12.45 5.94 30.17
N GLY A 178 11.47 6.19 31.05
CA GLY A 178 10.18 6.77 30.62
C GLY A 178 10.35 8.18 30.07
N THR A 179 11.22 9.00 30.62
CA THR A 179 11.51 10.34 30.10
C THR A 179 12.07 10.29 28.67
N LEU A 180 12.97 9.35 28.36
CA LEU A 180 13.46 9.15 26.98
C LEU A 180 12.31 8.79 26.03
N PHE A 181 11.40 7.90 26.45
CA PHE A 181 10.22 7.54 25.66
C PHE A 181 9.31 8.76 25.42
N HIS A 182 9.01 9.53 26.48
CA HIS A 182 8.18 10.74 26.38
C HIS A 182 8.78 11.80 25.47
N GLN A 183 10.11 12.02 25.54
CA GLN A 183 10.81 12.99 24.68
C GLN A 183 10.79 12.58 23.22
N PHE A 184 10.89 11.27 22.93
CA PHE A 184 10.88 10.76 21.58
C PHE A 184 9.49 10.85 20.93
N PHE A 185 8.46 10.38 21.62
CA PHE A 185 7.10 10.35 21.05
C PHE A 185 6.35 11.68 21.19
N GLY A 186 6.67 12.48 22.17
CA GLY A 186 6.05 13.77 22.40
C GLY A 186 4.70 13.70 23.14
N GLU A 187 4.31 14.84 23.69
CA GLU A 187 3.11 14.97 24.53
C GLU A 187 1.81 14.72 23.77
N ASN A 188 1.72 15.18 22.53
CA ASN A 188 0.48 15.06 21.73
C ASN A 188 0.08 13.61 21.49
N LEU A 189 1.04 12.72 21.16
CA LEU A 189 0.75 11.30 21.01
C LEU A 189 0.23 10.69 22.31
N LEU A 190 0.89 10.99 23.43
CA LEU A 190 0.54 10.43 24.73
C LEU A 190 -0.77 10.96 25.30
N ARG A 191 -1.15 12.22 25.00
CA ARG A 191 -2.43 12.79 25.39
C ARG A 191 -3.57 12.31 24.51
N SER A 192 -3.32 11.97 23.26
CA SER A 192 -4.30 11.38 22.34
C SER A 192 -4.49 9.88 22.54
N ASP A 193 -3.65 9.22 23.33
CA ASP A 193 -3.80 7.81 23.67
C ASP A 193 -4.80 7.66 24.84
N VAL A 194 -6.04 7.44 24.48
CA VAL A 194 -7.21 7.37 25.35
C VAL A 194 -7.99 6.08 25.11
N CYS A 195 -9.11 5.91 25.77
CA CYS A 195 -9.96 4.73 25.63
C CYS A 195 -11.45 5.11 25.45
N ASN A 196 -12.29 4.11 25.23
CA ASN A 196 -13.72 4.22 25.04
C ASN A 196 -14.50 4.78 26.25
N ALA A 197 -13.85 5.13 27.37
CA ALA A 197 -14.49 5.83 28.48
C ALA A 197 -14.80 7.31 28.17
N VAL A 198 -14.25 7.85 27.08
CA VAL A 198 -14.47 9.25 26.67
C VAL A 198 -15.63 9.30 25.68
N GLU A 199 -16.86 9.58 26.19
CA GLU A 199 -18.09 9.53 25.41
C GLU A 199 -18.09 10.48 24.19
N GLU A 200 -17.48 11.67 24.32
CA GLU A 200 -17.42 12.68 23.26
C GLU A 200 -16.58 12.26 22.04
N LEU A 201 -15.75 11.23 22.14
CA LEU A 201 -14.99 10.66 21.03
C LEU A 201 -15.78 9.60 20.26
N GLY A 202 -16.93 9.18 20.76
CA GLY A 202 -17.66 8.03 20.22
C GLY A 202 -16.94 6.71 20.50
N GLN A 203 -17.42 5.64 19.92
CA GLN A 203 -16.89 4.31 20.15
C GLN A 203 -16.66 3.57 18.82
N LEU A 204 -15.44 3.04 18.66
CA LEU A 204 -15.09 2.25 17.47
C LEU A 204 -15.88 0.94 17.43
N LEU A 205 -16.08 0.28 18.58
CA LEU A 205 -16.72 -1.03 18.67
C LEU A 205 -18.22 -0.99 18.35
N ASP A 206 -18.87 0.13 18.61
CA ASP A 206 -20.30 0.34 18.38
C ASP A 206 -20.57 1.26 17.19
N HIS A 207 -19.53 1.72 16.52
CA HIS A 207 -19.60 2.66 15.40
C HIS A 207 -20.48 3.87 15.69
N THR A 208 -20.15 4.63 16.77
CA THR A 208 -20.96 5.76 17.26
C THR A 208 -20.17 7.06 17.33
N GLY A 209 -20.91 8.20 17.39
CA GLY A 209 -20.34 9.54 17.55
C GLY A 209 -19.38 9.93 16.41
N PRO A 210 -18.31 10.68 16.71
CA PRO A 210 -17.33 11.12 15.69
C PRO A 210 -16.68 9.98 14.89
N VAL A 211 -16.58 8.76 15.45
CA VAL A 211 -16.10 7.59 14.69
C VAL A 211 -17.08 7.25 13.56
N ALA A 212 -18.38 7.15 13.86
CA ALA A 212 -19.38 6.86 12.85
C ALA A 212 -19.47 7.95 11.77
N GLU A 213 -19.34 9.22 12.17
CA GLU A 213 -19.31 10.34 11.22
C GLU A 213 -18.11 10.25 10.29
N SER A 214 -16.92 9.87 10.81
CA SER A 214 -15.71 9.67 10.03
C SER A 214 -15.81 8.48 9.09
N GLU A 215 -16.36 7.36 9.57
CA GLU A 215 -16.60 6.16 8.75
C GLU A 215 -17.58 6.44 7.61
N ALA A 216 -18.67 7.17 7.87
CA ALA A 216 -19.61 7.57 6.83
C ALA A 216 -18.97 8.50 5.79
N ARG A 217 -18.17 9.48 6.23
CA ARG A 217 -17.43 10.38 5.33
C ARG A 217 -16.37 9.66 4.52
N ALA A 218 -15.67 8.71 5.13
CA ALA A 218 -14.72 7.84 4.42
C ALA A 218 -15.44 6.95 3.41
N ALA A 219 -16.62 6.39 3.74
CA ALA A 219 -17.43 5.61 2.82
C ALA A 219 -17.78 6.41 1.55
N GLU A 220 -18.21 7.67 1.70
CA GLU A 220 -18.45 8.58 0.56
C GLU A 220 -17.18 8.77 -0.28
N THR A 221 -16.03 8.99 0.37
CA THR A 221 -14.75 9.21 -0.30
C THR A 221 -14.33 7.99 -1.14
N PHE A 222 -14.51 6.79 -0.59
CA PHE A 222 -14.16 5.53 -1.25
C PHE A 222 -15.26 4.95 -2.14
N GLY A 223 -16.45 5.56 -2.19
CA GLY A 223 -17.58 5.11 -3.02
C GLY A 223 -18.26 3.84 -2.50
N ALA A 224 -18.20 3.59 -1.18
CA ALA A 224 -18.80 2.45 -0.51
C ALA A 224 -20.16 2.79 0.12
N ASP A 225 -21.01 1.79 0.33
CA ASP A 225 -22.23 1.95 1.11
C ASP A 225 -21.93 2.00 2.61
N HIS A 226 -20.93 1.23 3.06
CA HIS A 226 -20.39 1.27 4.41
C HIS A 226 -18.88 1.16 4.37
N LEU A 227 -18.23 1.83 5.32
CA LEU A 227 -16.80 1.68 5.58
C LEU A 227 -16.58 1.62 7.08
N TYR A 228 -15.74 0.69 7.52
CA TYR A 228 -15.41 0.49 8.93
C TYR A 228 -13.89 0.55 9.11
N PHE A 229 -13.42 1.38 10.04
CA PHE A 229 -12.01 1.45 10.39
C PHE A 229 -11.59 0.23 11.21
N VAL A 230 -10.39 -0.28 10.97
CA VAL A 230 -9.81 -1.41 11.69
C VAL A 230 -8.41 -1.06 12.15
N THR A 231 -8.11 -1.28 13.43
CA THR A 231 -6.87 -0.85 14.08
C THR A 231 -5.82 -1.97 14.21
N ASN A 232 -6.05 -3.13 13.63
CA ASN A 232 -5.12 -4.27 13.72
C ASN A 232 -4.81 -4.89 12.35
N GLY A 233 -4.75 -4.05 11.31
CA GLY A 233 -4.37 -4.39 9.95
C GLY A 233 -5.40 -5.22 9.20
N THR A 234 -5.19 -5.38 7.89
CA THR A 234 -6.07 -6.18 7.03
C THR A 234 -6.13 -7.65 7.45
N SER A 235 -5.14 -8.16 8.18
CA SER A 235 -5.23 -9.50 8.80
C SER A 235 -6.44 -9.64 9.72
N THR A 236 -6.82 -8.58 10.42
CA THR A 236 -8.03 -8.54 11.24
C THR A 236 -9.26 -8.24 10.39
N SER A 237 -9.18 -7.30 9.45
CA SER A 237 -10.28 -7.02 8.51
C SER A 237 -10.76 -8.27 7.78
N ASN A 238 -9.84 -9.08 7.28
CA ASN A 238 -10.14 -10.36 6.62
C ASN A 238 -10.89 -11.32 7.56
N LYS A 239 -10.46 -11.44 8.81
CA LYS A 239 -11.14 -12.33 9.79
C LYS A 239 -12.53 -11.82 10.18
N ILE A 240 -12.71 -10.51 10.29
CA ILE A 240 -14.03 -9.91 10.54
C ILE A 240 -14.98 -10.26 9.40
N VAL A 241 -14.60 -10.02 8.13
CA VAL A 241 -15.41 -10.37 6.95
C VAL A 241 -15.77 -11.85 6.95
N TRP A 242 -14.78 -12.73 7.18
CA TRP A 242 -15.00 -14.17 7.20
C TRP A 242 -15.93 -14.62 8.33
N ASN A 243 -15.72 -14.15 9.55
CA ASN A 243 -16.59 -14.54 10.68
C ASN A 243 -18.00 -13.92 10.61
N SER A 244 -18.19 -12.84 9.83
CA SER A 244 -19.53 -12.31 9.57
C SER A 244 -20.30 -13.07 8.48
N ALA A 245 -19.60 -13.85 7.65
CA ALA A 245 -20.20 -14.46 6.47
C ALA A 245 -20.13 -16.01 6.46
N VAL A 246 -19.14 -16.64 7.09
CA VAL A 246 -18.79 -18.05 6.90
C VAL A 246 -18.95 -18.83 8.19
N GLY A 247 -19.58 -20.01 8.10
CA GLY A 247 -19.76 -20.96 9.18
C GLY A 247 -19.14 -22.34 8.89
N PRO A 248 -19.18 -23.27 9.88
CA PRO A 248 -18.62 -24.59 9.73
C PRO A 248 -19.24 -25.40 8.56
N GLY A 249 -18.39 -25.98 7.73
CA GLY A 249 -18.79 -26.78 6.59
C GLY A 249 -19.28 -25.98 5.38
N ASP A 250 -19.19 -24.65 5.40
CA ASP A 250 -19.45 -23.83 4.21
C ASP A 250 -18.37 -24.03 3.15
N ILE A 251 -18.78 -24.08 1.90
CA ILE A 251 -17.86 -24.14 0.74
C ILE A 251 -17.35 -22.75 0.48
N VAL A 252 -16.03 -22.60 0.38
CA VAL A 252 -15.39 -21.31 0.12
C VAL A 252 -14.41 -21.41 -1.04
N LEU A 253 -14.39 -20.38 -1.89
CA LEU A 253 -13.45 -20.23 -2.99
C LEU A 253 -12.33 -19.31 -2.55
N VAL A 254 -11.09 -19.73 -2.71
CA VAL A 254 -9.93 -18.98 -2.17
C VAL A 254 -8.77 -18.97 -3.16
N ASP A 255 -8.23 -17.82 -3.42
CA ASP A 255 -6.95 -17.67 -4.10
C ASP A 255 -5.86 -18.46 -3.38
N ARG A 256 -5.15 -19.35 -4.08
CA ARG A 256 -4.06 -20.14 -3.48
C ARG A 256 -2.90 -19.27 -3.00
N ASN A 257 -2.73 -18.08 -3.56
CA ASN A 257 -1.76 -17.05 -3.12
C ASN A 257 -2.32 -16.11 -2.05
N CYS A 258 -3.46 -16.44 -1.41
CA CYS A 258 -4.05 -15.58 -0.39
C CYS A 258 -3.11 -15.34 0.79
N HIS A 259 -3.29 -14.20 1.44
CA HIS A 259 -2.57 -13.90 2.67
C HIS A 259 -2.91 -14.91 3.79
N LYS A 260 -1.92 -15.26 4.61
CA LYS A 260 -2.07 -16.23 5.74
C LYS A 260 -3.27 -15.95 6.65
N SER A 261 -3.77 -14.72 6.75
CA SER A 261 -4.97 -14.41 7.55
C SER A 261 -6.24 -15.08 7.02
N ILE A 262 -6.32 -15.33 5.71
CA ILE A 262 -7.43 -16.05 5.08
C ILE A 262 -7.36 -17.52 5.46
N LEU A 263 -6.19 -18.14 5.42
CA LEU A 263 -5.99 -19.53 5.84
C LEU A 263 -6.29 -19.71 7.33
N HIS A 264 -5.91 -18.74 8.17
CA HIS A 264 -6.32 -18.74 9.57
C HIS A 264 -7.85 -18.59 9.72
N ALA A 265 -8.50 -17.78 8.87
CA ALA A 265 -9.95 -17.67 8.89
C ALA A 265 -10.65 -18.98 8.49
N ILE A 266 -10.13 -19.73 7.51
CA ILE A 266 -10.60 -21.09 7.16
C ILE A 266 -10.52 -22.02 8.37
N MET A 267 -9.38 -22.01 9.06
CA MET A 267 -9.17 -22.84 10.26
C MET A 267 -10.16 -22.47 11.38
N LEU A 268 -10.38 -21.17 11.60
CA LEU A 268 -11.28 -20.66 12.66
C LEU A 268 -12.76 -20.92 12.36
N THR A 269 -13.18 -20.80 11.11
CA THR A 269 -14.58 -20.96 10.71
C THR A 269 -14.96 -22.43 10.48
N GLY A 270 -14.00 -23.31 10.22
CA GLY A 270 -14.26 -24.69 9.83
C GLY A 270 -14.82 -24.85 8.41
N ALA A 271 -14.53 -23.91 7.54
CA ALA A 271 -14.94 -23.94 6.14
C ALA A 271 -14.20 -24.99 5.32
N ILE A 272 -14.77 -25.37 4.18
CA ILE A 272 -14.20 -26.31 3.21
C ILE A 272 -13.65 -25.51 2.03
N PRO A 273 -12.31 -25.34 1.90
CA PRO A 273 -11.73 -24.51 0.85
C PRO A 273 -11.63 -25.23 -0.50
N ILE A 274 -11.96 -24.51 -1.57
CA ILE A 274 -11.61 -24.83 -2.95
C ILE A 274 -10.63 -23.77 -3.42
N TYR A 275 -9.42 -24.19 -3.75
CA TYR A 275 -8.38 -23.26 -4.18
C TYR A 275 -8.45 -22.96 -5.68
N LEU A 276 -8.33 -21.67 -6.01
CA LEU A 276 -8.13 -21.16 -7.36
C LEU A 276 -6.62 -21.00 -7.58
N MET A 277 -6.10 -21.61 -8.64
CA MET A 277 -4.66 -21.75 -8.84
C MET A 277 -4.11 -20.62 -9.72
N PRO A 278 -3.20 -19.79 -9.23
CA PRO A 278 -2.54 -18.76 -10.01
C PRO A 278 -1.40 -19.33 -10.87
N THR A 279 -1.06 -18.59 -11.91
CA THR A 279 0.14 -18.83 -12.71
C THR A 279 1.39 -18.24 -12.03
N ARG A 280 2.57 -18.60 -12.53
CA ARG A 280 3.87 -18.01 -12.15
C ARG A 280 4.81 -18.00 -13.35
N ASN A 281 5.71 -17.03 -13.40
CA ASN A 281 6.85 -17.12 -14.32
C ASN A 281 8.06 -17.75 -13.62
N ARG A 282 9.08 -18.11 -14.40
CA ARG A 282 10.29 -18.79 -13.89
C ARG A 282 11.24 -17.88 -13.12
N ALA A 283 11.03 -16.56 -13.13
CA ALA A 283 11.72 -15.62 -12.26
C ALA A 283 11.08 -15.53 -10.85
N GLY A 284 10.06 -16.34 -10.57
CA GLY A 284 9.36 -16.37 -9.28
C GLY A 284 8.32 -15.28 -9.09
N ILE A 285 7.97 -14.53 -10.14
CA ILE A 285 6.92 -13.50 -10.09
C ILE A 285 5.56 -14.18 -10.13
N ILE A 286 4.66 -13.72 -9.27
CA ILE A 286 3.31 -14.25 -9.10
C ILE A 286 2.44 -13.74 -10.25
N GLY A 287 1.89 -14.66 -11.03
CA GLY A 287 0.98 -14.38 -12.13
C GLY A 287 -0.50 -14.40 -11.74
N PRO A 288 -1.37 -14.12 -12.71
CA PRO A 288 -2.81 -14.15 -12.49
C PRO A 288 -3.36 -15.57 -12.33
N ILE A 289 -4.50 -15.67 -11.65
CA ILE A 289 -5.41 -16.80 -11.75
C ILE A 289 -6.08 -16.72 -13.12
N PRO A 290 -6.08 -17.77 -13.94
CA PRO A 290 -6.74 -17.76 -15.25
C PRO A 290 -8.25 -17.48 -15.13
N ARG A 291 -8.81 -16.76 -16.11
CA ARG A 291 -10.25 -16.45 -16.17
C ARG A 291 -11.14 -17.69 -16.05
N SER A 292 -10.68 -18.83 -16.59
CA SER A 292 -11.40 -20.11 -16.53
C SER A 292 -11.63 -20.62 -15.11
N GLU A 293 -10.78 -20.26 -14.13
CA GLU A 293 -10.94 -20.61 -12.73
C GLU A 293 -12.19 -19.95 -12.09
N PHE A 294 -12.65 -18.83 -12.66
CA PHE A 294 -13.85 -18.11 -12.24
C PHE A 294 -15.11 -18.55 -12.99
N ASP A 295 -15.01 -19.50 -13.93
CA ASP A 295 -16.19 -20.03 -14.65
C ASP A 295 -17.07 -20.81 -13.67
N PRO A 296 -18.37 -20.50 -13.53
CA PRO A 296 -19.30 -21.24 -12.70
C PRO A 296 -19.34 -22.74 -12.99
N ALA A 297 -19.13 -23.17 -14.23
CA ALA A 297 -19.08 -24.60 -14.58
C ALA A 297 -17.82 -25.27 -14.05
N GLU A 298 -16.67 -24.60 -14.11
CA GLU A 298 -15.41 -25.09 -13.53
C GLU A 298 -15.50 -25.16 -12.01
N ILE A 299 -16.04 -24.13 -11.36
CA ILE A 299 -16.30 -24.13 -9.90
C ILE A 299 -17.20 -25.32 -9.54
N ARG A 300 -18.26 -25.56 -10.30
CA ARG A 300 -19.16 -26.71 -10.08
C ARG A 300 -18.41 -28.03 -10.20
N ARG A 301 -17.56 -28.18 -11.23
CA ARG A 301 -16.73 -29.37 -11.42
C ARG A 301 -15.79 -29.61 -10.20
N LYS A 302 -15.17 -28.56 -9.67
CA LYS A 302 -14.32 -28.64 -8.49
C LYS A 302 -15.10 -29.04 -7.23
N ILE A 303 -16.32 -28.53 -7.04
CA ILE A 303 -17.23 -28.91 -5.97
C ILE A 303 -17.57 -30.42 -6.06
N GLU A 304 -17.92 -30.90 -7.25
CA GLU A 304 -18.26 -32.29 -7.49
C GLU A 304 -17.09 -33.23 -7.19
N ALA A 305 -15.87 -32.85 -7.53
CA ALA A 305 -14.65 -33.63 -7.30
C ALA A 305 -14.15 -33.59 -5.84
N HIS A 306 -14.56 -32.60 -5.04
CA HIS A 306 -13.97 -32.37 -3.72
C HIS A 306 -14.39 -33.46 -2.70
N PRO A 307 -13.43 -34.16 -2.03
CA PRO A 307 -13.75 -35.35 -1.21
C PRO A 307 -14.52 -35.02 0.08
N PHE A 308 -14.35 -33.81 0.64
CA PHE A 308 -14.96 -33.43 1.92
C PHE A 308 -16.30 -32.70 1.79
N ILE A 309 -16.76 -32.38 0.59
CA ILE A 309 -18.07 -31.77 0.39
C ILE A 309 -19.12 -32.86 0.30
N ALA A 310 -20.00 -32.95 1.28
CA ALA A 310 -21.08 -33.95 1.31
C ALA A 310 -22.26 -33.55 0.38
N ASP A 311 -22.72 -32.31 0.49
CA ASP A 311 -23.80 -31.77 -0.36
C ASP A 311 -23.22 -30.98 -1.52
N LYS A 312 -23.15 -31.61 -2.68
CA LYS A 312 -22.60 -31.03 -3.91
C LYS A 312 -23.50 -29.96 -4.52
N THR A 313 -24.73 -29.77 -4.04
CA THR A 313 -25.69 -28.80 -4.58
C THR A 313 -25.55 -27.41 -3.97
N ARG A 314 -24.83 -27.29 -2.86
CA ARG A 314 -24.65 -26.03 -2.16
C ARG A 314 -23.89 -25.00 -3.00
N THR A 315 -24.30 -23.76 -2.87
CA THR A 315 -23.59 -22.59 -3.43
C THR A 315 -22.39 -22.25 -2.52
N PRO A 316 -21.23 -21.88 -3.11
CA PRO A 316 -20.14 -21.34 -2.33
C PRO A 316 -20.55 -20.10 -1.53
N ARG A 317 -20.18 -20.07 -0.26
CA ARG A 317 -20.55 -18.98 0.64
C ARG A 317 -19.78 -17.70 0.38
N ILE A 318 -18.49 -17.82 0.10
CA ILE A 318 -17.60 -16.68 -0.16
C ILE A 318 -16.56 -17.03 -1.21
N LEU A 319 -16.25 -16.07 -2.07
CA LEU A 319 -14.98 -16.00 -2.80
C LEU A 319 -14.07 -15.02 -2.06
N THR A 320 -12.82 -15.40 -1.78
CA THR A 320 -11.78 -14.46 -1.39
C THR A 320 -10.65 -14.45 -2.40
N LEU A 321 -10.46 -13.31 -3.06
CA LEU A 321 -9.42 -13.06 -4.06
C LEU A 321 -8.42 -12.02 -3.54
N THR A 322 -7.13 -12.30 -3.68
CA THR A 322 -6.07 -11.30 -3.55
C THR A 322 -6.12 -10.40 -4.78
N GLN A 323 -6.79 -9.25 -4.67
CA GLN A 323 -7.11 -8.37 -5.80
C GLN A 323 -5.87 -7.76 -6.46
N SER A 324 -4.80 -7.61 -5.71
CA SER A 324 -3.51 -7.25 -6.25
C SER A 324 -2.42 -8.15 -5.69
N THR A 325 -1.69 -8.82 -6.57
CA THR A 325 -0.52 -9.60 -6.15
C THR A 325 0.59 -8.68 -5.63
N TYR A 326 1.55 -9.25 -4.94
CA TYR A 326 2.72 -8.52 -4.44
C TYR A 326 3.45 -7.79 -5.59
N ASP A 327 3.62 -8.48 -6.73
CA ASP A 327 4.33 -7.95 -7.90
C ASP A 327 3.48 -6.99 -8.75
N GLY A 328 2.20 -6.78 -8.40
CA GLY A 328 1.37 -5.73 -8.99
C GLY A 328 0.35 -6.18 -10.02
N ILE A 329 0.09 -7.48 -10.17
CA ILE A 329 -1.00 -7.95 -11.03
C ILE A 329 -2.34 -7.64 -10.36
N VAL A 330 -3.18 -6.89 -11.06
CA VAL A 330 -4.51 -6.44 -10.60
C VAL A 330 -5.58 -7.04 -11.53
N TYR A 331 -6.66 -7.55 -10.95
CA TYR A 331 -7.75 -8.19 -11.70
C TYR A 331 -8.86 -7.21 -12.08
N ASN A 332 -9.56 -7.50 -13.17
CA ASN A 332 -10.82 -6.85 -13.54
C ASN A 332 -11.94 -7.28 -12.58
N ALA A 333 -12.05 -6.57 -11.44
CA ALA A 333 -13.05 -6.85 -10.41
C ALA A 333 -14.48 -6.73 -10.93
N ALA A 334 -14.75 -5.79 -11.85
CA ALA A 334 -16.06 -5.62 -12.44
C ALA A 334 -16.48 -6.85 -13.27
N GLU A 335 -15.55 -7.48 -13.99
CA GLU A 335 -15.81 -8.72 -14.72
C GLU A 335 -16.07 -9.90 -13.79
N ILE A 336 -15.23 -10.08 -12.75
CA ILE A 336 -15.38 -11.14 -11.77
C ILE A 336 -16.73 -11.04 -11.05
N LYS A 337 -17.12 -9.82 -10.64
CA LYS A 337 -18.44 -9.56 -10.04
C LYS A 337 -19.58 -10.01 -10.95
N ARG A 338 -19.56 -9.62 -12.23
CA ARG A 338 -20.59 -10.03 -13.20
C ARG A 338 -20.64 -11.55 -13.41
N THR A 339 -19.47 -12.20 -13.48
CA THR A 339 -19.37 -13.65 -13.74
C THR A 339 -19.89 -14.46 -12.56
N LEU A 340 -19.65 -14.00 -11.33
CA LEU A 340 -19.95 -14.78 -10.13
C LEU A 340 -21.20 -14.31 -9.37
N ASP A 341 -21.86 -13.24 -9.81
CA ASP A 341 -23.08 -12.75 -9.18
C ASP A 341 -24.18 -13.82 -9.17
N GLY A 342 -24.67 -14.16 -7.98
CA GLY A 342 -25.63 -15.23 -7.74
C GLY A 342 -25.08 -16.66 -7.81
N HIS A 343 -23.79 -16.84 -8.15
CA HIS A 343 -23.08 -18.11 -8.08
C HIS A 343 -22.26 -18.26 -6.79
N VAL A 344 -22.02 -17.14 -6.09
CA VAL A 344 -21.35 -17.06 -4.78
C VAL A 344 -22.12 -16.04 -3.95
N ASP A 345 -22.38 -16.31 -2.67
CA ASP A 345 -23.19 -15.38 -1.84
C ASP A 345 -22.44 -14.08 -1.51
N VAL A 346 -21.12 -14.17 -1.28
CA VAL A 346 -20.26 -13.05 -0.88
C VAL A 346 -19.01 -13.01 -1.75
N LEU A 347 -18.70 -11.85 -2.32
CA LEU A 347 -17.47 -11.58 -3.04
C LEU A 347 -16.56 -10.70 -2.18
N HIS A 348 -15.48 -11.27 -1.69
CA HIS A 348 -14.49 -10.60 -0.88
C HIS A 348 -13.18 -10.41 -1.66
N PHE A 349 -12.78 -9.16 -1.85
CA PHE A 349 -11.53 -8.78 -2.49
C PHE A 349 -10.55 -8.28 -1.42
N ASP A 350 -9.47 -9.02 -1.22
CA ASP A 350 -8.35 -8.56 -0.39
C ASP A 350 -7.55 -7.53 -1.19
N GLU A 351 -7.87 -6.26 -0.95
CA GLU A 351 -7.24 -5.07 -1.55
C GLU A 351 -6.17 -4.47 -0.63
N ALA A 352 -5.54 -5.27 0.23
CA ALA A 352 -4.50 -4.76 1.14
C ALA A 352 -3.39 -3.99 0.42
N TRP A 353 -3.15 -4.29 -0.85
CA TRP A 353 -2.19 -3.63 -1.73
C TRP A 353 -2.83 -2.73 -2.81
N LEU A 354 -4.13 -2.38 -2.67
CA LEU A 354 -4.84 -1.62 -3.71
C LEU A 354 -5.76 -0.50 -3.17
N PRO A 355 -5.50 0.13 -2.01
CA PRO A 355 -6.40 1.16 -1.46
C PRO A 355 -6.44 2.45 -2.29
N HIS A 356 -5.51 2.65 -3.21
CA HIS A 356 -5.36 3.83 -4.08
C HIS A 356 -6.21 3.78 -5.35
N ALA A 357 -6.67 2.60 -5.77
CA ALA A 357 -7.25 2.39 -7.10
C ALA A 357 -8.50 3.25 -7.38
N ARG A 358 -9.33 3.52 -6.37
CA ARG A 358 -10.53 4.36 -6.51
C ARG A 358 -10.24 5.76 -7.06
N PHE A 359 -9.07 6.29 -6.82
CA PHE A 359 -8.74 7.70 -6.99
C PHE A 359 -8.10 8.04 -8.34
N HIS A 360 -7.94 7.04 -9.24
CA HIS A 360 -7.41 7.29 -10.58
C HIS A 360 -8.12 6.47 -11.65
N GLU A 361 -8.40 7.09 -12.82
CA GLU A 361 -9.15 6.46 -13.93
C GLU A 361 -8.44 5.21 -14.52
N LEU A 362 -7.13 5.12 -14.38
CA LEU A 362 -6.35 3.95 -14.80
C LEU A 362 -6.91 2.65 -14.20
N TYR A 363 -7.42 2.69 -12.98
CA TYR A 363 -7.92 1.51 -12.25
C TYR A 363 -9.43 1.33 -12.33
N ARG A 364 -10.14 2.05 -13.21
CA ARG A 364 -11.60 1.93 -13.31
C ARG A 364 -12.02 0.49 -13.60
N GLY A 365 -12.90 -0.07 -12.74
CA GLY A 365 -13.33 -1.47 -12.79
C GLY A 365 -12.32 -2.49 -12.27
N MET A 366 -11.11 -2.05 -11.85
CA MET A 366 -10.05 -2.90 -11.30
C MET A 366 -10.09 -2.98 -9.77
N HIS A 367 -11.03 -2.35 -9.10
CA HIS A 367 -11.25 -2.45 -7.66
C HIS A 367 -12.69 -2.86 -7.36
N ALA A 368 -12.91 -3.48 -6.21
CA ALA A 368 -14.16 -4.17 -5.90
C ALA A 368 -15.34 -3.23 -5.71
N VAL A 369 -15.12 -2.16 -4.92
CA VAL A 369 -16.13 -1.18 -4.58
C VAL A 369 -15.95 0.04 -5.48
N ASP A 370 -16.61 0.04 -6.63
CA ASP A 370 -16.64 1.17 -7.57
C ASP A 370 -18.10 1.58 -7.78
N ASP A 371 -18.48 2.76 -7.28
CA ASP A 371 -19.82 3.33 -7.41
C ASP A 371 -20.15 3.77 -8.85
N ARG A 372 -19.13 3.83 -9.71
CA ARG A 372 -19.24 4.12 -11.14
C ARG A 372 -19.47 2.86 -11.98
N ALA A 373 -19.31 1.66 -11.39
CA ALA A 373 -19.54 0.38 -12.02
C ALA A 373 -20.91 -0.19 -11.65
N GLU A 374 -21.40 -1.14 -12.47
CA GLU A 374 -22.64 -1.85 -12.21
C GLU A 374 -22.55 -2.64 -10.89
N ARG A 375 -23.59 -2.53 -10.07
CA ARG A 375 -23.71 -3.29 -8.81
C ARG A 375 -24.07 -4.73 -9.10
N THR A 376 -23.71 -5.62 -8.19
CA THR A 376 -24.21 -7.00 -8.18
C THR A 376 -25.71 -7.03 -7.85
N GLU A 377 -26.43 -7.98 -8.41
CA GLU A 377 -27.85 -8.19 -8.10
C GLU A 377 -28.03 -8.89 -6.76
N ARG A 378 -27.20 -9.91 -6.47
CA ARG A 378 -27.36 -10.85 -5.35
C ARG A 378 -26.19 -10.91 -4.39
N SER A 379 -24.98 -10.91 -4.91
CA SER A 379 -23.77 -11.15 -4.14
C SER A 379 -23.33 -9.90 -3.40
N LEU A 380 -23.21 -9.98 -2.06
CA LEU A 380 -22.65 -8.90 -1.25
C LEU A 380 -21.15 -8.76 -1.52
N VAL A 381 -20.66 -7.52 -1.67
CA VAL A 381 -19.25 -7.26 -2.00
C VAL A 381 -18.53 -6.63 -0.81
N TYR A 382 -17.39 -7.21 -0.43
CA TYR A 382 -16.45 -6.63 0.52
C TYR A 382 -15.11 -6.34 -0.15
N ALA A 383 -14.48 -5.25 0.28
CA ALA A 383 -13.07 -5.00 0.06
C ALA A 383 -12.37 -4.74 1.39
N THR A 384 -11.23 -5.36 1.61
CA THR A 384 -10.39 -5.13 2.79
C THR A 384 -9.09 -4.46 2.38
N GLN A 385 -8.82 -3.26 2.90
CA GLN A 385 -7.71 -2.41 2.46
C GLN A 385 -6.76 -2.10 3.63
N SER A 386 -5.45 -2.16 3.38
CA SER A 386 -4.44 -1.63 4.30
C SER A 386 -4.17 -0.16 3.98
N THR A 387 -4.77 0.73 4.76
CA THR A 387 -4.54 2.17 4.62
C THR A 387 -3.05 2.53 4.76
N HIS A 388 -2.34 1.85 5.69
CA HIS A 388 -0.94 2.11 6.00
C HIS A 388 0.07 1.68 4.92
N LYS A 389 -0.32 0.88 3.92
CA LYS A 389 0.64 0.39 2.92
C LYS A 389 0.93 1.40 1.81
N LEU A 390 -0.11 2.03 1.29
CA LEU A 390 -0.04 2.91 0.11
C LEU A 390 -0.54 4.32 0.37
N LEU A 391 -1.45 4.48 1.33
CA LEU A 391 -1.99 5.76 1.77
C LEU A 391 -1.35 6.21 3.09
N ALA A 392 -1.77 7.36 3.62
CA ALA A 392 -1.14 7.99 4.80
C ALA A 392 -1.68 7.44 6.13
N GLY A 393 -1.60 6.14 6.36
CA GLY A 393 -2.01 5.49 7.62
C GLY A 393 -0.81 5.11 8.51
N LEU A 394 -1.01 5.14 9.83
CA LEU A 394 -0.06 4.51 10.77
C LEU A 394 -0.09 2.99 10.59
N SER A 395 1.01 2.30 10.91
CA SER A 395 1.04 0.83 10.89
C SER A 395 -0.17 0.24 11.59
N GLN A 396 -0.77 -0.81 11.02
CA GLN A 396 -2.03 -1.44 11.44
C GLN A 396 -3.31 -0.69 10.98
N ALA A 397 -3.24 0.53 10.46
CA ALA A 397 -4.40 1.20 9.89
C ALA A 397 -4.95 0.40 8.70
N SER A 398 -6.20 0.02 8.78
CA SER A 398 -6.93 -0.76 7.78
C SER A 398 -8.39 -0.35 7.74
N GLN A 399 -9.10 -0.79 6.72
CA GLN A 399 -10.52 -0.52 6.56
C GLN A 399 -11.24 -1.65 5.82
N ILE A 400 -12.52 -1.82 6.11
CA ILE A 400 -13.43 -2.74 5.42
C ILE A 400 -14.47 -1.90 4.69
N LEU A 401 -14.53 -2.05 3.37
CA LEU A 401 -15.52 -1.43 2.52
C LEU A 401 -16.60 -2.44 2.16
N VAL A 402 -17.84 -1.99 2.12
CA VAL A 402 -18.99 -2.84 1.75
C VAL A 402 -19.79 -2.17 0.65
N GLN A 403 -20.11 -2.92 -0.39
CA GLN A 403 -21.10 -2.57 -1.40
C GLN A 403 -22.25 -3.57 -1.33
N ASN A 404 -23.43 -3.08 -0.97
CA ASN A 404 -24.65 -3.87 -0.97
C ASN A 404 -25.02 -4.28 -2.40
N ALA A 405 -25.54 -5.48 -2.56
CA ALA A 405 -26.20 -5.88 -3.79
C ALA A 405 -27.61 -5.24 -3.90
N GLU A 406 -28.24 -5.32 -5.06
CA GLU A 406 -29.60 -4.81 -5.23
C GLU A 406 -30.61 -5.54 -4.32
N SER A 407 -30.50 -6.87 -4.23
CA SER A 407 -31.42 -7.72 -3.46
C SER A 407 -30.86 -8.22 -2.12
N SER A 408 -29.57 -7.96 -1.80
CA SER A 408 -28.91 -8.40 -0.57
C SER A 408 -28.17 -7.24 0.09
N ARG A 409 -28.34 -7.10 1.40
CA ARG A 409 -27.73 -6.02 2.18
C ARG A 409 -26.93 -6.57 3.35
N LEU A 410 -25.95 -5.80 3.79
CA LEU A 410 -25.20 -6.07 5.00
C LEU A 410 -26.15 -6.17 6.21
N ASP A 411 -26.09 -7.30 6.94
CA ASP A 411 -26.63 -7.37 8.30
C ASP A 411 -25.61 -6.76 9.26
N THR A 412 -25.85 -5.53 9.66
CA THR A 412 -24.94 -4.77 10.53
C THR A 412 -24.79 -5.38 11.92
N ASN A 413 -25.78 -6.13 12.42
CA ASN A 413 -25.69 -6.76 13.73
C ASN A 413 -24.73 -7.95 13.69
N ILE A 414 -24.88 -8.83 12.68
CA ILE A 414 -23.96 -9.97 12.50
C ILE A 414 -22.54 -9.48 12.24
N PHE A 415 -22.41 -8.44 11.41
CA PHE A 415 -21.11 -7.85 11.12
C PHE A 415 -20.45 -7.29 12.37
N ASN A 416 -21.20 -6.56 13.21
CA ASN A 416 -20.65 -5.97 14.42
C ASN A 416 -20.25 -7.03 15.46
N GLU A 417 -21.00 -8.12 15.61
CA GLU A 417 -20.59 -9.26 16.45
C GLU A 417 -19.24 -9.85 16.00
N ALA A 418 -19.07 -10.05 14.69
CA ALA A 418 -17.79 -10.50 14.14
C ALA A 418 -16.68 -9.44 14.34
N TYR A 419 -17.00 -8.15 14.24
CA TYR A 419 -16.07 -7.07 14.49
C TYR A 419 -15.57 -7.07 15.95
N LEU A 420 -16.50 -7.24 16.91
CA LEU A 420 -16.20 -7.36 18.34
C LEU A 420 -15.28 -8.55 18.67
N MET A 421 -15.46 -9.70 18.00
CA MET A 421 -14.60 -10.87 18.22
C MET A 421 -13.12 -10.62 17.92
N HIS A 422 -12.82 -9.69 17.02
CA HIS A 422 -11.47 -9.47 16.50
C HIS A 422 -10.86 -8.11 16.86
N THR A 423 -11.62 -7.25 17.57
CA THR A 423 -11.18 -5.90 17.91
C THR A 423 -10.98 -5.75 19.42
N SER A 424 -9.88 -5.13 19.81
CA SER A 424 -9.64 -4.78 21.23
C SER A 424 -10.69 -3.82 21.73
N THR A 425 -11.11 -3.99 22.98
CA THR A 425 -11.97 -3.03 23.70
C THR A 425 -11.23 -1.71 24.03
N SER A 426 -9.92 -1.65 23.80
CA SER A 426 -9.07 -0.46 23.97
C SER A 426 -8.29 -0.22 22.69
N PRO A 427 -8.93 0.21 21.59
CA PRO A 427 -8.26 0.44 20.32
C PRO A 427 -7.31 1.64 20.43
N GLN A 428 -6.23 1.62 19.64
CA GLN A 428 -5.27 2.72 19.58
C GLN A 428 -5.86 3.89 18.76
N TYR A 429 -6.15 5.00 19.40
CA TYR A 429 -6.87 6.12 18.82
C TYR A 429 -6.07 6.88 17.76
N ALA A 430 -4.74 6.92 17.86
CA ALA A 430 -3.90 7.50 16.81
C ALA A 430 -4.03 6.73 15.47
N ILE A 431 -4.27 5.40 15.51
CA ILE A 431 -4.50 4.61 14.30
C ILE A 431 -5.86 4.99 13.68
N ILE A 432 -6.93 5.13 14.48
CA ILE A 432 -8.24 5.58 14.00
C ILE A 432 -8.11 6.97 13.36
N ALA A 433 -7.45 7.90 14.05
CA ALA A 433 -7.21 9.24 13.54
C ALA A 433 -6.42 9.24 12.23
N SER A 434 -5.46 8.33 12.07
CA SER A 434 -4.72 8.18 10.81
C SER A 434 -5.59 7.66 9.67
N CYS A 435 -6.55 6.76 9.94
CA CYS A 435 -7.54 6.33 8.94
C CYS A 435 -8.43 7.50 8.50
N ASP A 436 -8.92 8.28 9.47
CA ASP A 436 -9.78 9.44 9.25
C ASP A 436 -9.07 10.52 8.40
N ILE A 437 -7.85 10.90 8.78
CA ILE A 437 -7.01 11.85 8.03
C ILE A 437 -6.69 11.31 6.64
N SER A 438 -6.35 10.02 6.52
CA SER A 438 -6.06 9.42 5.22
C SER A 438 -7.26 9.51 4.28
N ALA A 439 -8.47 9.23 4.76
CA ALA A 439 -9.68 9.36 3.97
C ALA A 439 -9.94 10.81 3.53
N GLU A 440 -9.69 11.79 4.41
CA GLU A 440 -9.80 13.20 4.06
C GLU A 440 -8.77 13.64 3.02
N MET A 441 -7.52 13.19 3.12
CA MET A 441 -6.48 13.47 2.11
C MET A 441 -6.86 12.93 0.73
N MET A 442 -7.61 11.83 0.69
CA MET A 442 -8.05 11.21 -0.55
C MET A 442 -9.35 11.82 -1.11
N ARG A 443 -9.97 12.75 -0.41
CA ARG A 443 -11.25 13.34 -0.83
C ARG A 443 -11.10 14.30 -2.01
N GLY A 444 -11.96 14.16 -3.01
CA GLY A 444 -12.04 15.06 -4.17
C GLY A 444 -10.79 15.02 -5.06
N VAL A 445 -10.42 16.19 -5.59
CA VAL A 445 -9.29 16.33 -6.51
C VAL A 445 -7.93 16.06 -5.85
N GLY A 446 -7.82 16.25 -4.53
CA GLY A 446 -6.59 16.01 -3.78
C GLY A 446 -6.13 14.55 -3.87
N GLY A 447 -7.05 13.62 -3.68
CA GLY A 447 -6.78 12.19 -3.79
C GLY A 447 -6.31 11.80 -5.20
N HIS A 448 -6.98 12.30 -6.23
CA HIS A 448 -6.54 12.10 -7.62
C HIS A 448 -5.11 12.63 -7.85
N ALA A 449 -4.83 13.85 -7.41
CA ALA A 449 -3.52 14.48 -7.59
C ALA A 449 -2.38 13.69 -6.89
N LEU A 450 -2.63 13.16 -5.70
CA LEU A 450 -1.66 12.34 -4.97
C LEU A 450 -1.34 11.02 -5.69
N ILE A 451 -2.36 10.36 -6.25
CA ILE A 451 -2.14 9.11 -6.98
C ILE A 451 -1.52 9.37 -8.36
N GLU A 452 -1.95 10.40 -9.06
CA GLU A 452 -1.31 10.86 -10.31
C GLU A 452 0.19 11.12 -10.10
N GLU A 453 0.57 11.78 -8.99
CA GLU A 453 1.97 12.03 -8.64
C GLU A 453 2.72 10.71 -8.39
N ALA A 454 2.16 9.78 -7.61
CA ALA A 454 2.78 8.49 -7.34
C ALA A 454 3.01 7.68 -8.62
N ILE A 455 2.03 7.64 -9.54
CA ILE A 455 2.16 6.99 -10.85
C ILE A 455 3.24 7.70 -11.68
N THR A 456 3.24 9.03 -11.70
CA THR A 456 4.25 9.82 -12.43
C THR A 456 5.67 9.51 -11.95
N GLU A 457 5.90 9.49 -10.64
CA GLU A 457 7.22 9.18 -10.08
C GLU A 457 7.66 7.74 -10.40
N ALA A 458 6.75 6.78 -10.36
CA ALA A 458 7.04 5.40 -10.77
C ALA A 458 7.41 5.29 -12.25
N MET A 459 6.71 6.02 -13.12
CA MET A 459 6.98 6.08 -14.54
C MET A 459 8.33 6.72 -14.85
N GLU A 460 8.66 7.83 -14.19
CA GLU A 460 9.96 8.49 -14.35
C GLU A 460 11.12 7.59 -13.91
N PHE A 461 10.94 6.85 -12.81
CA PHE A 461 11.93 5.85 -12.38
C PHE A 461 12.12 4.74 -13.43
N ARG A 462 11.02 4.14 -13.95
CA ARG A 462 11.08 3.09 -14.99
C ARG A 462 11.81 3.59 -16.24
N ARG A 463 11.46 4.80 -16.71
CA ARG A 463 12.13 5.45 -17.87
C ARG A 463 13.61 5.68 -17.60
N ALA A 464 13.96 6.12 -16.39
CA ALA A 464 15.35 6.35 -16.02
C ALA A 464 16.18 5.06 -16.06
N ILE A 465 15.66 3.95 -15.54
CA ILE A 465 16.35 2.64 -15.58
C ILE A 465 16.53 2.16 -17.02
N ILE A 466 15.48 2.24 -17.85
CA ILE A 466 15.54 1.81 -19.27
C ILE A 466 16.53 2.69 -20.05
N ARG A 467 16.43 4.01 -19.94
CA ARG A 467 17.33 4.94 -20.61
C ARG A 467 18.80 4.69 -20.25
N ILE A 468 19.10 4.47 -18.96
CA ILE A 468 20.46 4.18 -18.52
C ILE A 468 20.95 2.86 -19.12
N GLY A 469 20.07 1.86 -19.25
CA GLY A 469 20.39 0.61 -19.94
C GLY A 469 20.73 0.81 -21.41
N ASP A 470 19.92 1.60 -22.12
CA ASP A 470 20.14 1.92 -23.53
C ASP A 470 21.43 2.72 -23.78
N GLU A 471 21.86 3.51 -22.79
CA GLU A 471 23.10 4.30 -22.83
C GLU A 471 24.36 3.50 -22.50
N GLN A 472 24.23 2.23 -22.03
CA GLN A 472 25.41 1.38 -21.76
C GLN A 472 26.14 1.01 -23.07
N PRO A 473 27.48 0.85 -23.05
CA PRO A 473 28.20 0.30 -24.15
C PRO A 473 27.67 -1.08 -24.59
N GLU A 474 27.79 -1.41 -25.87
CA GLU A 474 27.38 -2.73 -26.39
C GLU A 474 28.09 -3.86 -25.63
N GLY A 475 27.30 -4.79 -25.08
CA GLY A 475 27.81 -5.92 -24.27
C GLY A 475 28.04 -5.60 -22.79
N ASP A 476 27.80 -4.36 -22.33
CA ASP A 476 27.83 -4.04 -20.91
C ASP A 476 26.43 -4.29 -20.27
N TRP A 477 26.39 -4.49 -18.95
CA TRP A 477 25.20 -4.87 -18.25
C TRP A 477 24.58 -3.68 -17.47
N TRP A 478 23.27 -3.74 -17.27
CA TRP A 478 22.54 -2.86 -16.39
C TRP A 478 21.33 -3.59 -15.78
N PHE A 479 20.70 -2.95 -14.83
CA PHE A 479 19.46 -3.40 -14.23
C PHE A 479 18.28 -3.17 -15.20
N GLY A 480 17.23 -4.01 -15.06
CA GLY A 480 15.99 -3.86 -15.81
C GLY A 480 14.81 -3.54 -14.89
N VAL A 481 13.66 -3.32 -15.49
CA VAL A 481 12.37 -3.24 -14.80
C VAL A 481 11.39 -4.19 -15.46
N TRP A 482 10.74 -5.01 -14.66
CA TRP A 482 9.70 -5.89 -15.16
C TRP A 482 8.43 -5.09 -15.48
N GLY A 483 7.94 -5.21 -16.71
CA GLY A 483 6.81 -4.45 -17.22
C GLY A 483 6.81 -4.37 -18.74
N PRO A 484 5.91 -3.60 -19.35
CA PRO A 484 5.89 -3.37 -20.80
C PRO A 484 7.24 -2.89 -21.35
N ASP A 485 7.65 -3.44 -22.49
CA ASP A 485 8.99 -3.20 -23.08
C ASP A 485 9.24 -1.73 -23.47
N THR A 486 8.19 -1.01 -23.80
CA THR A 486 8.26 0.41 -24.19
C THR A 486 7.27 1.24 -23.38
N PRO A 487 7.62 1.68 -22.17
CA PRO A 487 6.81 2.66 -21.48
C PRO A 487 6.73 3.94 -22.32
N PRO A 488 5.57 4.64 -22.36
CA PRO A 488 5.42 5.86 -23.14
C PRO A 488 6.50 6.87 -22.78
N ARG A 489 7.03 7.58 -23.77
CA ARG A 489 8.14 8.52 -23.59
C ARG A 489 7.77 9.71 -22.73
N GLU A 490 6.50 10.13 -22.77
CA GLU A 490 5.94 11.26 -22.00
C GLU A 490 4.54 10.92 -21.52
N GLY A 491 4.12 11.53 -20.40
CA GLY A 491 2.78 11.36 -19.82
C GLY A 491 2.58 10.03 -19.08
N LEU A 492 1.35 9.82 -18.62
CA LEU A 492 0.93 8.56 -18.08
C LEU A 492 0.58 7.61 -19.23
N ALA A 493 0.88 6.33 -19.05
CA ALA A 493 0.44 5.29 -19.96
C ALA A 493 -1.09 5.19 -19.97
N GLU A 494 -1.67 4.89 -21.12
CA GLU A 494 -3.04 4.45 -21.16
C GLU A 494 -3.16 3.07 -20.51
N ARG A 495 -4.31 2.76 -19.94
CA ARG A 495 -4.55 1.45 -19.29
C ARG A 495 -4.22 0.27 -20.20
N SER A 496 -4.55 0.35 -21.48
CA SER A 496 -4.28 -0.69 -22.49
C SER A 496 -2.80 -1.08 -22.60
N GLU A 497 -1.88 -0.17 -22.26
CA GLU A 497 -0.44 -0.45 -22.28
C GLU A 497 0.01 -1.26 -21.05
N TRP A 498 -0.80 -1.27 -19.97
CA TRP A 498 -0.53 -2.00 -18.73
C TRP A 498 -1.33 -3.29 -18.60
N GLU A 499 -2.31 -3.51 -19.45
CA GLU A 499 -3.07 -4.77 -19.51
C GLU A 499 -2.17 -5.91 -19.98
N LEU A 500 -2.25 -7.06 -19.32
CA LEU A 500 -1.57 -8.25 -19.77
C LEU A 500 -2.32 -8.84 -20.95
N THR A 501 -1.60 -9.17 -22.01
CA THR A 501 -2.18 -9.80 -23.21
C THR A 501 -1.38 -11.03 -23.61
N SER A 502 -2.06 -11.99 -24.23
CA SER A 502 -1.46 -13.24 -24.72
C SER A 502 -0.39 -13.04 -25.80
N GLU A 503 -0.38 -11.88 -26.48
CA GLU A 503 0.60 -11.53 -27.52
C GLU A 503 1.91 -11.00 -26.93
N GLN A 504 1.89 -10.49 -25.69
CA GLN A 504 3.07 -9.93 -25.03
C GLN A 504 3.86 -11.02 -24.30
N THR A 505 5.17 -10.90 -24.29
CA THR A 505 6.07 -11.90 -23.71
C THR A 505 6.82 -11.40 -22.47
N TRP A 506 6.83 -10.08 -22.22
CA TRP A 506 7.57 -9.48 -21.12
C TRP A 506 7.16 -10.01 -19.73
N HIS A 507 5.88 -10.41 -19.57
CA HIS A 507 5.38 -10.93 -18.29
C HIS A 507 5.89 -12.33 -17.97
N GLY A 508 6.23 -13.15 -18.96
CA GLY A 508 6.77 -14.51 -18.79
C GLY A 508 5.75 -15.53 -18.27
N PHE A 509 4.44 -15.29 -18.37
CA PHE A 509 3.39 -16.23 -17.97
C PHE A 509 2.92 -17.04 -19.19
N ASP A 510 2.71 -18.35 -19.03
CA ASP A 510 2.30 -19.26 -20.10
C ASP A 510 0.85 -19.04 -20.57
N ALA A 511 -0.02 -18.58 -19.67
CA ALA A 511 -1.42 -18.34 -19.97
C ALA A 511 -1.87 -17.00 -19.37
N VAL A 512 -2.35 -16.11 -20.22
CA VAL A 512 -2.90 -14.80 -19.87
C VAL A 512 -4.18 -14.56 -20.68
N ASP A 513 -5.20 -14.07 -20.02
CA ASP A 513 -6.48 -13.72 -20.61
C ASP A 513 -6.52 -12.22 -20.91
N ASP A 514 -6.65 -11.84 -22.19
CA ASP A 514 -6.63 -10.46 -22.65
C ASP A 514 -7.70 -9.60 -21.95
N GLY A 515 -7.32 -8.42 -21.44
CA GLY A 515 -8.19 -7.46 -20.76
C GLY A 515 -8.69 -7.89 -19.38
N PHE A 516 -8.24 -9.04 -18.86
CA PHE A 516 -8.66 -9.56 -17.56
C PHE A 516 -7.81 -9.05 -16.40
N THR A 517 -6.53 -8.79 -16.65
CA THR A 517 -5.59 -8.29 -15.63
C THR A 517 -4.70 -7.18 -16.17
N MET A 518 -4.17 -6.37 -15.28
CA MET A 518 -3.18 -5.36 -15.61
C MET A 518 -2.04 -5.34 -14.58
N LEU A 519 -0.88 -4.82 -14.98
CA LEU A 519 0.20 -4.48 -14.06
C LEU A 519 -0.03 -3.08 -13.48
N ASP A 520 0.01 -2.97 -12.17
CA ASP A 520 -0.05 -1.70 -11.45
C ASP A 520 1.29 -0.93 -11.60
N PRO A 521 1.33 0.23 -12.26
CA PRO A 521 2.58 0.94 -12.57
C PRO A 521 3.37 1.40 -11.34
N ILE A 522 2.71 1.64 -10.20
CA ILE A 522 3.38 2.06 -8.94
C ILE A 522 4.09 0.92 -8.21
N LYS A 523 3.87 -0.32 -8.65
CA LYS A 523 4.55 -1.51 -8.14
C LYS A 523 5.67 -1.88 -9.09
N VAL A 524 6.89 -1.55 -8.71
CA VAL A 524 8.06 -1.67 -9.58
C VAL A 524 8.92 -2.84 -9.15
N THR A 525 9.01 -3.86 -9.99
CA THR A 525 9.97 -4.95 -9.83
C THR A 525 11.20 -4.62 -10.65
N LEU A 526 12.29 -4.24 -9.95
CA LEU A 526 13.61 -4.06 -10.52
C LEU A 526 14.23 -5.45 -10.74
N THR A 527 14.74 -5.73 -11.92
CA THR A 527 15.40 -7.01 -12.25
C THR A 527 16.92 -6.85 -12.29
N THR A 528 17.61 -7.89 -11.82
CA THR A 528 19.07 -7.99 -11.88
C THR A 528 19.48 -8.98 -12.97
N PRO A 529 20.69 -8.85 -13.58
CA PRO A 529 21.19 -9.79 -14.56
C PRO A 529 21.30 -11.21 -14.01
N GLY A 530 21.11 -12.21 -14.87
CA GLY A 530 21.43 -13.61 -14.57
C GLY A 530 20.28 -14.60 -14.68
N LEU A 531 19.01 -14.14 -14.70
CA LEU A 531 17.84 -15.02 -14.86
C LEU A 531 16.78 -14.33 -15.72
N SER A 532 16.31 -15.02 -16.76
CA SER A 532 15.17 -14.56 -17.58
C SER A 532 13.82 -14.94 -16.95
N THR A 533 12.72 -14.33 -17.42
CA THR A 533 11.36 -14.71 -17.03
C THR A 533 10.97 -16.12 -17.51
N SER A 534 11.67 -16.68 -18.51
CA SER A 534 11.52 -18.06 -18.98
C SER A 534 12.32 -19.09 -18.16
N GLY A 535 13.16 -18.65 -17.20
CA GLY A 535 13.95 -19.54 -16.34
C GLY A 535 15.36 -19.85 -16.87
N GLU A 536 15.79 -19.18 -17.93
CA GLU A 536 17.13 -19.37 -18.48
C GLU A 536 18.17 -18.60 -17.66
N PHE A 537 19.16 -19.32 -17.13
CA PHE A 537 20.29 -18.73 -16.42
C PHE A 537 21.34 -18.19 -17.39
N GLY A 538 21.84 -17.00 -17.14
CA GLY A 538 23.01 -16.45 -17.82
C GLY A 538 24.31 -17.20 -17.46
N GLU A 539 25.41 -16.79 -18.08
CA GLU A 539 26.76 -17.30 -17.69
C GLU A 539 27.19 -16.76 -16.33
N SER A 540 26.82 -15.50 -16.03
CA SER A 540 27.01 -14.82 -14.75
C SER A 540 25.70 -14.16 -14.33
N GLY A 541 25.62 -13.76 -13.06
CA GLY A 541 24.41 -13.11 -12.57
C GLY A 541 24.60 -12.44 -11.23
N ILE A 542 23.67 -11.54 -10.89
CA ILE A 542 23.65 -10.81 -9.64
C ILE A 542 22.41 -11.25 -8.83
N PRO A 543 22.54 -12.20 -7.90
CA PRO A 543 21.43 -12.61 -7.05
C PRO A 543 20.84 -11.43 -6.28
N GLY A 544 19.51 -11.35 -6.25
CA GLY A 544 18.79 -10.25 -5.61
C GLY A 544 19.15 -10.04 -4.14
N LEU A 545 19.46 -11.13 -3.41
CA LEU A 545 19.89 -11.06 -2.01
C LEU A 545 21.21 -10.30 -1.82
N VAL A 546 22.16 -10.42 -2.74
CA VAL A 546 23.44 -9.68 -2.64
C VAL A 546 23.18 -8.19 -2.81
N LEU A 547 22.43 -7.81 -3.85
CA LEU A 547 22.08 -6.40 -4.08
C LEU A 547 21.24 -5.82 -2.93
N SER A 548 20.28 -6.58 -2.39
CA SER A 548 19.43 -6.14 -1.29
C SER A 548 20.23 -5.84 -0.02
N LYS A 549 21.19 -6.70 0.33
CA LYS A 549 22.09 -6.50 1.48
C LYS A 549 22.98 -5.26 1.29
N TYR A 550 23.58 -5.14 0.10
CA TYR A 550 24.36 -3.95 -0.25
C TYR A 550 23.52 -2.67 -0.08
N LEU A 551 22.32 -2.63 -0.66
CA LEU A 551 21.44 -1.46 -0.58
C LEU A 551 21.05 -1.13 0.88
N ALA A 552 20.78 -2.14 1.70
CA ALA A 552 20.43 -1.95 3.11
C ALA A 552 21.55 -1.25 3.90
N GLU A 553 22.82 -1.67 3.72
CA GLU A 553 23.98 -1.00 4.34
C GLU A 553 24.20 0.43 3.83
N HIS A 554 23.67 0.75 2.64
CA HIS A 554 23.73 2.09 2.05
C HIS A 554 22.44 2.90 2.22
N GLY A 555 21.59 2.51 3.21
CA GLY A 555 20.40 3.26 3.61
C GLY A 555 19.20 3.10 2.68
N VAL A 556 19.19 2.10 1.80
CA VAL A 556 18.07 1.79 0.91
C VAL A 556 17.49 0.42 1.26
N VAL A 557 16.31 0.39 1.86
CA VAL A 557 15.60 -0.84 2.22
C VAL A 557 14.46 -1.08 1.23
N VAL A 558 14.49 -2.23 0.54
CA VAL A 558 13.47 -2.63 -0.43
C VAL A 558 12.34 -3.40 0.23
N GLU A 559 11.16 -3.42 -0.37
CA GLU A 559 9.97 -4.09 0.19
C GLU A 559 10.05 -5.63 0.12
N LYS A 560 10.54 -6.17 -1.00
CA LYS A 560 10.70 -7.63 -1.20
C LYS A 560 11.93 -7.90 -2.05
N THR A 561 12.65 -8.98 -1.73
CA THR A 561 13.77 -9.51 -2.51
C THR A 561 13.36 -10.83 -3.16
N GLY A 562 13.50 -10.96 -4.47
CA GLY A 562 13.33 -12.21 -5.22
C GLY A 562 14.69 -12.83 -5.57
N LEU A 563 14.70 -13.92 -6.35
CA LEU A 563 15.94 -14.58 -6.77
C LEU A 563 16.86 -13.60 -7.53
N TYR A 564 16.31 -12.92 -8.54
CA TYR A 564 17.00 -11.91 -9.37
C TYR A 564 16.14 -10.66 -9.51
N SER A 565 15.47 -10.25 -8.44
CA SER A 565 14.63 -9.07 -8.47
C SER A 565 14.51 -8.42 -7.11
N LEU A 566 14.21 -7.12 -7.11
CA LEU A 566 13.85 -6.34 -5.93
C LEU A 566 12.51 -5.65 -6.20
N PHE A 567 11.61 -5.70 -5.25
CA PHE A 567 10.33 -5.00 -5.37
C PHE A 567 10.38 -3.65 -4.64
N ILE A 568 10.00 -2.60 -5.36
CA ILE A 568 9.99 -1.21 -4.92
C ILE A 568 8.59 -0.67 -5.04
N LEU A 569 8.09 -0.08 -3.96
CA LEU A 569 6.73 0.42 -3.87
C LEU A 569 6.72 1.95 -3.94
N PHE A 570 6.04 2.51 -4.95
CA PHE A 570 5.81 3.94 -5.08
C PHE A 570 4.51 4.33 -4.40
N THR A 571 4.60 4.74 -3.13
CA THR A 571 3.46 5.26 -2.37
C THR A 571 3.31 6.76 -2.56
N ILE A 572 2.21 7.35 -2.06
CA ILE A 572 2.02 8.82 -2.04
C ILE A 572 3.12 9.56 -1.24
N GLY A 573 3.98 8.86 -0.51
CA GLY A 573 5.10 9.44 0.25
C GLY A 573 6.46 9.35 -0.45
N VAL A 574 6.54 8.81 -1.68
CA VAL A 574 7.79 8.69 -2.43
C VAL A 574 8.07 9.97 -3.22
N THR A 575 9.30 10.46 -3.11
CA THR A 575 9.76 11.70 -3.77
C THR A 575 10.91 11.41 -4.74
N LYS A 576 11.14 12.33 -5.68
CA LYS A 576 12.26 12.25 -6.65
C LYS A 576 13.62 12.04 -5.97
N GLY A 577 13.86 12.71 -4.84
CA GLY A 577 15.11 12.56 -4.10
C GLY A 577 15.39 11.13 -3.66
N ARG A 578 14.34 10.39 -3.26
CA ARG A 578 14.46 8.99 -2.78
C ARG A 578 14.85 8.04 -3.90
N TRP A 579 14.13 8.04 -5.02
CA TRP A 579 14.45 7.12 -6.10
C TRP A 579 15.71 7.51 -6.90
N ASN A 580 16.07 8.82 -6.96
CA ASN A 580 17.37 9.24 -7.49
C ASN A 580 18.53 8.71 -6.64
N THR A 581 18.38 8.65 -5.30
CA THR A 581 19.35 8.02 -4.41
C THR A 581 19.51 6.54 -4.73
N LEU A 582 18.41 5.82 -4.93
CA LEU A 582 18.46 4.40 -5.35
C LEU A 582 19.22 4.23 -6.66
N ILE A 583 18.95 5.04 -7.70
CA ILE A 583 19.67 4.99 -8.97
C ILE A 583 21.18 5.24 -8.77
N ALA A 584 21.52 6.22 -7.93
CA ALA A 584 22.94 6.49 -7.63
C ALA A 584 23.64 5.31 -6.95
N GLU A 585 22.95 4.61 -6.03
CA GLU A 585 23.48 3.41 -5.37
C GLU A 585 23.57 2.21 -6.33
N LEU A 586 22.64 2.06 -7.29
CA LEU A 586 22.75 1.06 -8.36
C LEU A 586 23.98 1.31 -9.24
N HIS A 587 24.27 2.55 -9.60
CA HIS A 587 25.51 2.91 -10.32
C HIS A 587 26.76 2.64 -9.47
N ARG A 588 26.69 2.90 -8.16
CA ARG A 588 27.82 2.62 -7.26
C ARG A 588 28.05 1.12 -7.15
N PHE A 589 27.00 0.33 -6.97
CA PHE A 589 27.08 -1.14 -6.96
C PHE A 589 27.73 -1.66 -8.25
N LYS A 590 27.28 -1.20 -9.43
CA LYS A 590 27.86 -1.60 -10.72
C LYS A 590 29.35 -1.33 -10.75
N ARG A 591 29.81 -0.14 -10.34
CA ARG A 591 31.24 0.20 -10.33
C ARG A 591 32.06 -0.71 -9.39
N LEU A 592 31.51 -1.06 -8.22
CA LEU A 592 32.17 -1.96 -7.26
C LEU A 592 32.24 -3.39 -7.82
N TYR A 593 31.15 -3.86 -8.41
CA TYR A 593 31.04 -5.16 -9.05
C TYR A 593 32.00 -5.29 -10.25
N ASP A 594 32.05 -4.31 -11.15
CA ASP A 594 32.91 -4.32 -12.34
C ASP A 594 34.42 -4.32 -11.99
N ARG A 595 34.78 -3.73 -10.84
CA ARG A 595 36.15 -3.73 -10.32
C ARG A 595 36.48 -4.93 -9.45
N ASP A 596 35.49 -5.76 -9.18
CA ASP A 596 35.61 -6.90 -8.28
C ASP A 596 36.17 -6.53 -6.90
N VAL A 597 35.60 -5.44 -6.32
CA VAL A 597 36.05 -4.90 -5.02
C VAL A 597 35.75 -5.91 -3.93
N GLU A 598 36.63 -6.01 -2.91
CA GLU A 598 36.40 -6.92 -1.76
C GLU A 598 35.08 -6.63 -1.06
N VAL A 599 34.39 -7.69 -0.62
CA VAL A 599 33.10 -7.60 0.10
C VAL A 599 33.23 -6.73 1.35
N ARG A 600 34.36 -6.77 2.05
CA ARG A 600 34.60 -5.90 3.24
C ARG A 600 34.59 -4.40 2.93
N GLU A 601 34.92 -4.02 1.68
CA GLU A 601 34.86 -2.62 1.23
C GLU A 601 33.45 -2.27 0.74
N ALA A 602 32.81 -3.20 0.06
CA ALA A 602 31.46 -3.00 -0.51
C ALA A 602 30.35 -3.11 0.53
N MET A 603 30.45 -4.03 1.48
CA MET A 603 29.48 -4.37 2.52
C MET A 603 30.19 -4.67 3.85
N PRO A 604 30.74 -3.64 4.54
CA PRO A 604 31.54 -3.84 5.73
C PRO A 604 30.80 -4.50 6.90
N GLU A 605 29.54 -4.11 7.18
CA GLU A 605 28.74 -4.69 8.26
C GLU A 605 28.46 -6.17 8.02
N PHE A 606 28.09 -6.54 6.78
CA PHE A 606 27.90 -7.93 6.38
C PHE A 606 29.20 -8.73 6.46
N ALA A 607 30.33 -8.15 6.08
CA ALA A 607 31.65 -8.81 6.15
C ALA A 607 32.10 -9.05 7.60
N ASP A 608 31.77 -8.17 8.53
CA ASP A 608 32.04 -8.33 9.98
C ASP A 608 31.20 -9.48 10.57
N GLU A 609 29.93 -9.60 10.17
CA GLU A 609 29.07 -10.70 10.58
C GLU A 609 29.43 -12.05 9.92
N HIS A 610 29.96 -12.00 8.68
CA HIS A 610 30.29 -13.14 7.85
C HIS A 610 31.73 -13.07 7.32
N PRO A 611 32.77 -13.25 8.19
CA PRO A 611 34.17 -13.06 7.83
C PRO A 611 34.68 -13.92 6.67
N GLN A 612 34.02 -15.06 6.40
CA GLN A 612 34.35 -15.96 5.28
C GLN A 612 34.20 -15.30 3.90
N TYR A 613 33.45 -14.21 3.78
CA TYR A 613 33.27 -13.47 2.52
C TYR A 613 34.17 -12.23 2.43
N ALA A 614 34.77 -11.80 3.52
CA ALA A 614 35.41 -10.49 3.63
C ALA A 614 36.47 -10.21 2.57
N GLU A 615 37.26 -11.23 2.17
CA GLU A 615 38.34 -11.14 1.21
C GLU A 615 37.91 -11.55 -0.22
N LEU A 616 36.67 -12.00 -0.42
CA LEU A 616 36.15 -12.29 -1.77
C LEU A 616 35.88 -10.99 -2.51
N GLY A 617 36.07 -10.99 -3.83
CA GLY A 617 35.53 -9.95 -4.69
C GLY A 617 34.00 -9.99 -4.74
N LEU A 618 33.40 -8.85 -4.91
CA LEU A 618 31.92 -8.74 -4.98
C LEU A 618 31.36 -9.53 -6.17
N ARG A 619 32.04 -9.50 -7.30
CA ARG A 619 31.67 -10.29 -8.48
C ARG A 619 31.87 -11.78 -8.20
N GLU A 620 33.01 -12.17 -7.62
CA GLU A 620 33.26 -13.55 -7.25
C GLU A 620 32.18 -14.12 -6.31
N LEU A 621 31.73 -13.34 -5.32
CA LEU A 621 30.61 -13.73 -4.45
C LEU A 621 29.31 -13.95 -5.25
N CYS A 622 28.98 -13.03 -6.15
CA CYS A 622 27.80 -13.16 -7.01
C CYS A 622 27.90 -14.40 -7.91
N ASP A 623 29.04 -14.63 -8.54
CA ASP A 623 29.26 -15.77 -9.44
C ASP A 623 29.17 -17.13 -8.70
N ARG A 624 29.69 -17.20 -7.46
CA ARG A 624 29.59 -18.42 -6.64
C ARG A 624 28.13 -18.72 -6.26
N LEU A 625 27.38 -17.72 -5.84
CA LEU A 625 25.97 -17.90 -5.48
C LEU A 625 25.11 -18.19 -6.73
N HIS A 626 25.38 -17.49 -7.85
CA HIS A 626 24.74 -17.73 -9.14
C HIS A 626 24.97 -19.17 -9.64
N ALA A 627 26.21 -19.65 -9.55
CA ALA A 627 26.53 -21.01 -9.95
C ALA A 627 25.78 -22.06 -9.09
N ALA A 628 25.64 -21.82 -7.81
CA ALA A 628 24.83 -22.69 -6.92
C ALA A 628 23.34 -22.67 -7.32
N TYR A 629 22.77 -21.48 -7.54
CA TYR A 629 21.37 -21.35 -7.98
C TYR A 629 21.12 -22.09 -9.31
N ARG A 630 22.03 -21.95 -10.27
CA ARG A 630 21.97 -22.67 -11.53
C ARG A 630 22.15 -24.18 -11.34
N GLY A 631 23.07 -24.59 -10.45
CA GLY A 631 23.37 -25.99 -10.19
C GLY A 631 22.19 -26.74 -9.58
N PHE A 632 21.40 -26.10 -8.74
CA PHE A 632 20.18 -26.62 -8.14
C PHE A 632 18.92 -26.41 -8.99
N ASP A 633 19.03 -25.73 -10.13
CA ASP A 633 17.89 -25.34 -10.96
C ASP A 633 16.78 -24.62 -10.14
N ILE A 634 17.22 -23.72 -9.24
CA ILE A 634 16.35 -23.10 -8.23
C ILE A 634 15.15 -22.37 -8.84
N ALA A 635 15.28 -21.80 -10.06
CA ALA A 635 14.23 -21.11 -10.77
C ALA A 635 13.04 -22.05 -11.07
N ASN A 636 13.31 -23.25 -11.58
CA ASN A 636 12.27 -24.26 -11.82
C ASN A 636 11.75 -24.83 -10.49
N LEU A 637 12.63 -25.19 -9.57
CA LEU A 637 12.26 -25.75 -8.28
C LEU A 637 11.30 -24.83 -7.50
N THR A 638 11.65 -23.55 -7.34
CA THR A 638 10.83 -22.56 -6.61
C THR A 638 9.53 -22.18 -7.32
N THR A 639 9.39 -22.45 -8.60
CA THR A 639 8.15 -22.22 -9.35
C THR A 639 7.25 -23.45 -9.31
N ASP A 640 7.79 -24.61 -9.61
CA ASP A 640 7.02 -25.86 -9.75
C ASP A 640 6.35 -26.29 -8.44
N ILE A 641 6.99 -26.05 -7.27
CA ILE A 641 6.38 -26.36 -5.96
C ILE A 641 5.03 -25.63 -5.71
N TYR A 642 4.78 -24.53 -6.41
CA TYR A 642 3.52 -23.79 -6.29
C TYR A 642 2.51 -24.10 -7.40
N LEU A 643 2.94 -24.71 -8.49
CA LEU A 643 2.05 -25.11 -9.59
C LEU A 643 1.39 -26.45 -9.33
N ASP A 644 2.04 -27.32 -8.55
CA ASP A 644 1.49 -28.63 -8.14
C ASP A 644 0.63 -28.45 -6.87
N ALA A 645 -0.69 -28.60 -7.01
CA ALA A 645 -1.60 -28.58 -5.86
C ALA A 645 -1.40 -29.82 -4.99
N PRO A 646 -1.01 -29.70 -3.70
CA PRO A 646 -0.91 -30.83 -2.79
C PRO A 646 -2.28 -31.49 -2.54
N GLU A 647 -2.28 -32.79 -2.24
CA GLU A 647 -3.47 -33.52 -1.80
C GLU A 647 -3.98 -32.95 -0.48
N VAL A 648 -5.26 -32.61 -0.42
CA VAL A 648 -5.96 -32.27 0.83
C VAL A 648 -6.36 -33.57 1.53
N ALA A 649 -5.58 -33.98 2.52
CA ALA A 649 -5.83 -35.21 3.31
C ALA A 649 -6.74 -34.97 4.51
N LEU A 650 -6.71 -33.76 5.09
CA LEU A 650 -7.58 -33.28 6.16
C LEU A 650 -8.06 -31.87 5.88
N LEU A 651 -9.19 -31.48 6.45
CA LEU A 651 -9.58 -30.07 6.44
C LEU A 651 -8.62 -29.25 7.33
N PRO A 652 -8.31 -27.98 6.98
CA PRO A 652 -7.42 -27.15 7.79
C PRO A 652 -7.85 -27.00 9.25
N ALA A 653 -9.15 -26.97 9.54
CA ALA A 653 -9.69 -26.95 10.90
C ALA A 653 -9.40 -28.24 11.67
N ASP A 654 -9.48 -29.42 11.01
CA ASP A 654 -9.19 -30.70 11.63
C ASP A 654 -7.70 -30.90 11.95
N ALA A 655 -6.84 -30.44 11.04
CA ALA A 655 -5.39 -30.39 11.26
C ALA A 655 -5.02 -29.46 12.42
N TRP A 656 -5.67 -28.29 12.53
CA TRP A 656 -5.54 -27.41 13.68
C TRP A 656 -6.04 -28.04 14.99
N ALA A 657 -7.17 -28.75 14.97
CA ALA A 657 -7.67 -29.47 16.11
C ALA A 657 -6.73 -30.59 16.55
N ALA A 658 -6.07 -31.29 15.62
CA ALA A 658 -5.03 -32.26 15.91
C ALA A 658 -3.84 -31.59 16.61
N MET A 659 -3.39 -30.45 16.10
CA MET A 659 -2.28 -29.68 16.68
C MET A 659 -2.60 -29.24 18.12
N THR A 660 -3.76 -28.61 18.35
CA THR A 660 -4.14 -28.12 19.68
C THR A 660 -4.39 -29.23 20.71
N SER A 661 -4.73 -30.43 20.25
CA SER A 661 -4.89 -31.64 21.11
C SER A 661 -3.60 -32.46 21.30
N GLY A 662 -2.46 -31.97 20.77
CA GLY A 662 -1.17 -32.65 20.91
C GLY A 662 -1.02 -33.91 20.05
N ARG A 663 -1.92 -34.15 19.08
CA ARG A 663 -1.83 -35.26 18.12
C ARG A 663 -0.97 -34.94 16.94
N ILE A 664 0.27 -34.55 17.22
CA ILE A 664 1.29 -34.19 16.23
C ILE A 664 2.62 -34.84 16.55
N GLU A 665 3.45 -34.98 15.54
CA GLU A 665 4.84 -35.41 15.67
C GLU A 665 5.72 -34.48 14.83
N HIS A 666 6.96 -34.29 15.26
CA HIS A 666 7.94 -33.50 14.54
C HIS A 666 8.78 -34.42 13.65
N ILE A 667 8.64 -34.23 12.34
CA ILE A 667 9.26 -35.10 11.34
C ILE A 667 10.44 -34.37 10.70
N ALA A 668 11.59 -35.01 10.60
CA ALA A 668 12.75 -34.48 9.87
C ALA A 668 12.43 -34.32 8.39
N ILE A 669 13.06 -33.30 7.74
CA ILE A 669 12.81 -33.01 6.31
C ILE A 669 12.96 -34.27 5.45
N ASP A 670 13.96 -35.15 5.75
CA ASP A 670 14.22 -36.33 4.95
C ASP A 670 13.12 -37.39 4.98
N ASP A 671 12.32 -37.42 6.06
CA ASP A 671 11.21 -38.37 6.29
C ASP A 671 9.84 -37.74 6.08
N LEU A 672 9.80 -36.49 5.52
CA LEU A 672 8.59 -35.67 5.47
C LEU A 672 7.63 -36.04 4.34
N ALA A 673 8.14 -36.66 3.24
CA ALA A 673 7.33 -37.03 2.09
C ALA A 673 6.13 -37.93 2.48
N GLY A 674 4.95 -37.59 1.96
CA GLY A 674 3.72 -38.32 2.24
C GLY A 674 3.07 -38.02 3.60
N ARG A 675 3.71 -37.25 4.49
CA ARG A 675 3.14 -36.86 5.80
C ARG A 675 2.15 -35.71 5.63
N VAL A 676 1.21 -35.60 6.54
CA VAL A 676 0.18 -34.54 6.55
C VAL A 676 0.62 -33.42 7.47
N THR A 677 0.82 -32.20 6.92
CA THR A 677 1.29 -31.06 7.74
C THR A 677 0.21 -30.56 8.71
N ALA A 678 0.62 -30.22 9.93
CA ALA A 678 -0.22 -29.55 10.93
C ALA A 678 -0.03 -28.03 10.94
N VAL A 679 0.96 -27.50 10.21
CA VAL A 679 1.35 -26.09 10.21
C VAL A 679 1.34 -25.49 8.81
N LEU A 680 1.23 -24.16 8.74
CA LEU A 680 1.52 -23.41 7.51
C LEU A 680 3.03 -23.44 7.27
N LEU A 681 3.43 -23.92 6.10
CA LEU A 681 4.82 -23.84 5.67
C LEU A 681 4.95 -22.71 4.66
N THR A 682 5.67 -21.64 5.02
CA THR A 682 5.68 -20.40 4.24
C THR A 682 7.11 -19.88 4.05
N PRO A 683 7.70 -20.07 2.87
CA PRO A 683 8.99 -19.47 2.53
C PRO A 683 8.91 -17.95 2.40
N TYR A 684 9.95 -17.25 2.83
CA TYR A 684 10.16 -15.82 2.65
C TYR A 684 11.54 -15.57 2.00
N PRO A 685 11.60 -15.07 0.77
CA PRO A 685 10.49 -14.75 -0.16
C PRO A 685 9.80 -16.03 -0.70
N PRO A 686 8.59 -15.95 -1.24
CA PRO A 686 7.75 -14.77 -1.47
C PRO A 686 6.75 -14.45 -0.32
N GLY A 687 6.71 -15.24 0.76
CA GLY A 687 5.74 -15.06 1.83
C GLY A 687 4.35 -15.66 1.54
N ILE A 688 4.27 -16.59 0.60
CA ILE A 688 3.06 -17.32 0.21
C ILE A 688 3.14 -18.72 0.80
N PRO A 689 2.06 -19.23 1.40
CA PRO A 689 2.03 -20.58 1.94
C PRO A 689 2.27 -21.64 0.88
N LEU A 690 3.35 -22.41 1.05
CA LEU A 690 3.68 -23.58 0.24
C LEU A 690 2.77 -24.75 0.60
N LEU A 691 2.57 -24.97 1.91
CA LEU A 691 1.65 -25.97 2.45
C LEU A 691 0.67 -25.32 3.43
N VAL A 692 -0.56 -25.77 3.37
CA VAL A 692 -1.63 -25.44 4.30
C VAL A 692 -1.86 -26.62 5.24
N PRO A 693 -2.21 -26.40 6.54
CA PRO A 693 -2.53 -27.50 7.45
C PRO A 693 -3.55 -28.46 6.84
N GLY A 694 -3.25 -29.77 6.93
CA GLY A 694 -4.07 -30.81 6.34
C GLY A 694 -3.66 -31.27 4.93
N GLU A 695 -2.71 -30.59 4.30
CA GLU A 695 -2.16 -31.01 3.02
C GLU A 695 -1.03 -32.02 3.20
N ARG A 696 -0.90 -32.92 2.20
CA ARG A 696 0.13 -33.95 2.15
C ARG A 696 1.40 -33.41 1.48
N VAL A 697 2.52 -33.61 2.14
CA VAL A 697 3.83 -33.15 1.64
C VAL A 697 4.26 -34.01 0.44
N THR A 698 4.64 -33.35 -0.65
CA THR A 698 5.15 -34.02 -1.86
C THR A 698 6.66 -34.18 -1.81
N GLU A 699 7.21 -35.11 -2.60
CA GLU A 699 8.67 -35.31 -2.77
C GLU A 699 9.35 -34.03 -3.25
N ARG A 700 8.69 -33.26 -4.14
CA ARG A 700 9.23 -32.00 -4.66
C ARG A 700 9.37 -30.93 -3.57
N ILE A 701 8.43 -30.87 -2.64
CA ILE A 701 8.54 -29.97 -1.48
C ILE A 701 9.71 -30.40 -0.57
N VAL A 702 9.92 -31.67 -0.37
CA VAL A 702 11.09 -32.18 0.38
C VAL A 702 12.39 -31.80 -0.32
N GLU A 703 12.47 -31.97 -1.64
CA GLU A 703 13.61 -31.57 -2.44
C GLU A 703 13.90 -30.06 -2.29
N TYR A 704 12.88 -29.22 -2.40
CA TYR A 704 13.00 -27.79 -2.18
C TYR A 704 13.56 -27.45 -0.79
N LEU A 705 13.04 -28.06 0.27
CA LEU A 705 13.50 -27.81 1.65
C LEU A 705 14.94 -28.29 1.87
N ARG A 706 15.36 -29.37 1.22
CA ARG A 706 16.76 -29.83 1.23
C ARG A 706 17.69 -28.84 0.53
N VAL A 707 17.30 -28.36 -0.64
CA VAL A 707 18.08 -27.37 -1.39
C VAL A 707 18.20 -26.05 -0.61
N GLU A 708 17.11 -25.58 0.02
CA GLU A 708 17.14 -24.41 0.90
C GLU A 708 18.13 -24.61 2.08
N ALA A 709 18.09 -25.76 2.73
CA ALA A 709 18.99 -26.08 3.84
C ALA A 709 20.45 -26.16 3.36
N GLU A 710 20.71 -26.74 2.19
CA GLU A 710 22.05 -26.84 1.61
C GLU A 710 22.60 -25.46 1.20
N LEU A 711 21.77 -24.61 0.57
CA LEU A 711 22.15 -23.23 0.25
C LEU A 711 22.45 -22.42 1.51
N ALA A 712 21.64 -22.58 2.56
CA ALA A 712 21.89 -21.92 3.85
C ALA A 712 23.20 -22.35 4.50
N ALA A 713 23.59 -23.63 4.35
CA ALA A 713 24.85 -24.14 4.86
C ALA A 713 26.05 -23.67 4.03
N GLN A 714 25.92 -23.63 2.69
CA GLN A 714 26.96 -23.18 1.78
C GLN A 714 27.18 -21.66 1.80
N PHE A 715 26.10 -20.91 1.94
CA PHE A 715 26.10 -19.43 1.88
C PHE A 715 25.40 -18.82 3.11
N PRO A 716 25.96 -18.96 4.33
CA PRO A 716 25.40 -18.33 5.53
C PRO A 716 25.22 -16.82 5.33
N GLY A 717 24.04 -16.31 5.72
CA GLY A 717 23.66 -14.91 5.51
C GLY A 717 22.90 -14.63 4.20
N PHE A 718 22.86 -15.57 3.24
CA PHE A 718 22.11 -15.47 1.98
C PHE A 718 20.94 -16.44 1.88
N ASN A 719 20.44 -16.92 3.02
CA ASN A 719 19.32 -17.83 3.08
C ASN A 719 17.98 -17.08 3.30
N GLY A 720 16.91 -17.61 2.73
CA GLY A 720 15.54 -17.24 3.07
C GLY A 720 15.14 -17.76 4.46
N ILE A 721 13.99 -17.30 4.95
CA ILE A 721 13.37 -17.81 6.18
C ILE A 721 12.12 -18.58 5.77
N THR A 722 12.02 -19.87 6.16
CA THR A 722 10.80 -20.65 5.98
C THR A 722 10.06 -20.77 7.30
N HIS A 723 8.94 -20.05 7.46
CA HIS A 723 8.08 -20.18 8.61
C HIS A 723 7.40 -21.56 8.63
N GLY A 724 7.25 -22.15 9.81
CA GLY A 724 6.70 -23.50 9.98
C GLY A 724 7.77 -24.58 10.13
N LEU A 725 9.05 -24.27 9.83
CA LEU A 725 10.16 -25.13 10.18
C LEU A 725 10.53 -24.97 11.66
N GLY A 726 10.67 -26.08 12.35
CA GLY A 726 11.27 -26.19 13.68
C GLY A 726 12.72 -26.62 13.58
N THR A 727 13.47 -26.48 14.67
CA THR A 727 14.83 -27.02 14.79
C THR A 727 14.90 -27.87 16.06
N ALA A 728 15.27 -29.15 15.89
CA ALA A 728 15.48 -30.07 17.00
C ALA A 728 16.76 -29.72 17.77
N ALA A 729 16.96 -30.31 18.95
CA ALA A 729 18.10 -30.06 19.80
C ALA A 729 19.46 -30.39 19.16
N ASP A 730 19.50 -31.32 18.22
CA ASP A 730 20.66 -31.71 17.44
C ASP A 730 20.92 -30.85 16.18
N GLY A 731 20.07 -29.81 15.94
CA GLY A 731 20.14 -28.94 14.77
C GLY A 731 19.33 -29.41 13.56
N THR A 732 18.68 -30.56 13.63
CA THR A 732 17.86 -31.09 12.52
C THR A 732 16.62 -30.23 12.31
N HIS A 733 16.36 -29.84 11.04
CA HIS A 733 15.11 -29.15 10.69
C HIS A 733 13.94 -30.12 10.62
N THR A 734 12.82 -29.73 11.23
CA THR A 734 11.63 -30.54 11.35
C THR A 734 10.37 -29.77 11.00
N VAL A 735 9.30 -30.49 10.61
CA VAL A 735 7.95 -29.94 10.42
C VAL A 735 6.98 -30.70 11.33
N ALA A 736 6.07 -29.96 11.97
CA ALA A 736 4.99 -30.57 12.74
C ALA A 736 3.95 -31.19 11.79
N CYS A 737 3.77 -32.51 11.89
CA CYS A 737 2.82 -33.29 11.10
C CYS A 737 1.75 -33.89 11.99
N VAL A 738 0.56 -34.13 11.45
CA VAL A 738 -0.53 -34.83 12.14
C VAL A 738 -0.16 -36.32 12.28
N VAL A 739 -0.42 -36.92 13.46
CA VAL A 739 -0.31 -38.34 13.65
C VAL A 739 -1.47 -39.01 12.92
N GLU A 740 -1.16 -39.82 11.89
CA GLU A 740 -2.14 -40.57 11.07
C GLU A 740 -2.57 -41.86 11.73
#